data_c631c5918035a630d18a9910f9093469
#
_entry.id   c631c5918035a630d18a9910f9093469
#
_cell.length_a   1.000
_cell.length_b   1.000
_cell.length_c   1.000
_cell.angle_alpha   90.00
_cell.angle_beta   90.00
_cell.angle_gamma   90.00
#
_symmetry.space_group_name_H-M   'P 1'
#
loop_
_entity.id
_entity.type
_entity.pdbx_description
1 polymer ?
#
loop_
_entity_poly.entity_id
_entity_poly.type
_entity_poly.pdbx_seq_one_letter_code
_entity_poly.pdbx_strand_id
1 'polypeptide(L)'
;MVLVGDIVGYDENALDEVTEKVIRICTGRNGEGFIAKTETERFKFWHERSRTAAISAHTNAFKLNEDVVIPLDKIGEYTLVCERFNIECSIQNKLDMLEAVRSYLQGYISLGNPSMITGITKQELLAKTVPEALRKLDETKERWSFVLTHLDDAFKDVLSRLLTLGIAADSEAFKPYAGKKLFDAVYDRVLRISWKREIRSELDRIFGGDAFEKVSAQIDEIHNKVLRGRVFIALHMHAGDGNVHTNIPLNSDNYQMMKLGEKAVQLVMKTVKGLGGSVSGEHGIGLTKIEFLDPADLAPFYDYLDRVDPERHFNPGKLLKGLENAYTPSFNLLTSESLIMQQSELKEINDAVKNCLRCGKCKSRCSTHVPRASLLYSPRNKIIAVGLLTEAYLYESQTRRGLNPEHLSSFTDISDHCTLCMKCLQPCPVKINFGEVTVLLRNFLSRMNFTSKNPIKKAGLDFLSLTNPRGVEIARKAMIDIGFRAERKASDALKHLAQPHMKRPPNTTGKPKIREQIITLVTRRLPEPRMHKTLRSLLKLTDPTTVPIIRKKECRDAEAVFYFPGCGNERLFPEVGAAVLTMLYASGIQTVIPPKFLCCGYPQKGNGQAEFARQIVTNNRILFHRIANTLNYLDIKTVITSCGTCLKQLRDYHFEEIFPGCRILDIHDYLAEKGVSLVGEENTRYLFHNPCHTPFAGSTPLLTVNQLITAGDGTKVELTDRCCGESGTFAVSRPDIANQVRFRKEEDIRLRKTRLESDGFSGEVKILTACPACLQGLSRYNDATQTEAEFLVVEMARLQYGKNWLPDFLHDVSKDGIEHVLV
;
A
#
# COMPACT_ATOMS: atom_id res chain seq x y z
N MET A 1 28.01 -13.66 0.35
CA MET A 1 27.51 -13.23 1.69
C MET A 1 27.90 -11.77 1.85
N VAL A 2 27.03 -10.95 2.41
CA VAL A 2 27.31 -9.51 2.70
C VAL A 2 27.20 -9.31 4.19
N LEU A 3 28.25 -8.75 4.81
CA LEU A 3 28.28 -8.36 6.22
C LEU A 3 28.22 -6.83 6.30
N VAL A 4 27.38 -6.31 7.18
CA VAL A 4 27.29 -4.87 7.49
C VAL A 4 27.47 -4.73 9.00
N GLY A 5 28.40 -3.89 9.41
CA GLY A 5 28.70 -3.65 10.82
C GLY A 5 29.10 -2.21 11.08
N ASP A 6 28.88 -1.73 12.28
CA ASP A 6 29.41 -0.46 12.78
C ASP A 6 30.60 -0.76 13.70
N ILE A 7 31.66 -0.02 13.51
CA ILE A 7 32.80 0.01 14.45
C ILE A 7 32.66 1.32 15.24
N VAL A 8 32.58 1.22 16.56
CA VAL A 8 32.32 2.37 17.43
C VAL A 8 33.45 2.52 18.43
N GLY A 9 33.96 3.74 18.60
CA GLY A 9 35.01 4.06 19.56
C GLY A 9 35.07 5.58 19.80
N TYR A 10 35.91 5.98 20.73
CA TYR A 10 36.13 7.39 21.10
C TYR A 10 37.40 7.97 20.49
N ASP A 11 38.26 7.14 19.88
CA ASP A 11 39.55 7.51 19.30
C ASP A 11 39.54 7.19 17.81
N GLU A 12 39.66 8.19 16.95
CA GLU A 12 39.64 8.05 15.49
C GLU A 12 40.79 7.17 14.96
N ASN A 13 41.97 7.28 15.54
CA ASN A 13 43.12 6.47 15.12
C ASN A 13 42.89 4.99 15.42
N ALA A 14 42.35 4.68 16.59
CA ALA A 14 42.01 3.32 16.96
C ALA A 14 40.89 2.76 16.10
N LEU A 15 39.92 3.59 15.68
CA LEU A 15 38.86 3.21 14.74
C LEU A 15 39.41 2.86 13.36
N ASP A 16 40.34 3.69 12.85
CA ASP A 16 40.95 3.47 11.55
C ASP A 16 41.79 2.18 11.55
N GLU A 17 42.57 1.94 12.59
CA GLU A 17 43.37 0.72 12.74
C GLU A 17 42.51 -0.55 12.76
N VAL A 18 41.44 -0.55 13.55
CA VAL A 18 40.49 -1.69 13.60
C VAL A 18 39.76 -1.88 12.27
N THR A 19 39.41 -0.79 11.63
CA THR A 19 38.69 -0.84 10.32
C THR A 19 39.60 -1.42 9.24
N GLU A 20 40.84 -0.98 9.16
CA GLU A 20 41.82 -1.55 8.23
C GLU A 20 42.12 -3.02 8.52
N LYS A 21 42.13 -3.43 9.79
CA LYS A 21 42.29 -4.84 10.16
C LYS A 21 41.14 -5.69 9.66
N VAL A 22 39.88 -5.21 9.78
CA VAL A 22 38.70 -5.87 9.23
C VAL A 22 38.80 -6.00 7.71
N ILE A 23 39.19 -4.96 7.00
CA ILE A 23 39.37 -4.98 5.55
C ILE A 23 40.45 -5.99 5.14
N ARG A 24 41.58 -6.00 5.84
CA ARG A 24 42.66 -7.00 5.57
C ARG A 24 42.17 -8.44 5.75
N ILE A 25 41.35 -8.72 6.76
CA ILE A 25 40.77 -10.04 6.99
C ILE A 25 39.82 -10.40 5.84
N CYS A 26 38.96 -9.46 5.39
CA CYS A 26 38.05 -9.66 4.26
C CYS A 26 38.80 -9.96 2.96
N THR A 27 39.83 -9.16 2.64
CA THR A 27 40.65 -9.32 1.45
C THR A 27 41.44 -10.63 1.44
N GLY A 28 42.03 -11.00 2.60
CA GLY A 28 42.74 -12.29 2.77
C GLY A 28 41.82 -13.52 2.61
N ARG A 29 40.50 -13.33 2.59
CA ARG A 29 39.47 -14.36 2.35
C ARG A 29 38.71 -14.18 1.04
N ASN A 30 39.31 -13.51 0.07
CA ASN A 30 38.73 -13.18 -1.24
C ASN A 30 37.42 -12.38 -1.17
N GLY A 31 37.27 -11.56 -0.14
CA GLY A 31 36.16 -10.63 0.03
C GLY A 31 36.57 -9.20 -0.34
N GLU A 32 35.57 -8.37 -0.66
CA GLU A 32 35.72 -6.92 -0.83
C GLU A 32 35.13 -6.21 0.38
N GLY A 33 35.84 -5.16 0.85
CA GLY A 33 35.40 -4.35 1.97
C GLY A 33 35.17 -2.89 1.57
N PHE A 34 34.06 -2.30 2.00
CA PHE A 34 33.74 -0.89 1.80
C PHE A 34 33.58 -0.20 3.13
N ILE A 35 34.18 0.98 3.29
CA ILE A 35 34.09 1.78 4.51
C ILE A 35 33.19 2.99 4.23
N ALA A 36 32.11 3.12 4.99
CA ALA A 36 31.28 4.32 5.00
C ALA A 36 31.87 5.34 5.96
N LYS A 37 32.44 6.42 5.46
CA LYS A 37 33.04 7.49 6.26
C LYS A 37 32.06 8.60 6.60
N THR A 38 30.96 8.73 5.86
CA THR A 38 29.95 9.76 6.06
C THR A 38 28.64 9.18 6.59
N GLU A 39 27.88 9.98 7.35
CA GLU A 39 26.56 9.60 7.84
C GLU A 39 25.62 9.23 6.68
N THR A 40 25.72 9.92 5.55
CA THR A 40 24.90 9.64 4.35
C THR A 40 25.22 8.27 3.75
N GLU A 41 26.49 7.89 3.67
CA GLU A 41 26.91 6.56 3.18
C GLU A 41 26.48 5.46 4.15
N ARG A 42 26.71 5.66 5.45
CA ARG A 42 26.24 4.73 6.50
C ARG A 42 24.74 4.52 6.43
N PHE A 43 23.97 5.60 6.27
CA PHE A 43 22.51 5.51 6.08
C PHE A 43 22.12 4.66 4.87
N LYS A 44 22.83 4.79 3.74
CA LYS A 44 22.56 3.97 2.54
C LYS A 44 22.74 2.48 2.82
N PHE A 45 23.85 2.06 3.45
CA PHE A 45 24.08 0.65 3.78
C PHE A 45 23.01 0.09 4.72
N TRP A 46 22.69 0.80 5.80
CA TRP A 46 21.64 0.37 6.72
C TRP A 46 20.25 0.40 6.10
N HIS A 47 20.00 1.35 5.20
CA HIS A 47 18.74 1.39 4.45
C HIS A 47 18.61 0.17 3.53
N GLU A 48 19.62 -0.15 2.74
CA GLU A 48 19.61 -1.36 1.89
C GLU A 48 19.50 -2.64 2.72
N ARG A 49 20.23 -2.76 3.83
CA ARG A 49 20.05 -3.88 4.76
C ARG A 49 18.60 -4.02 5.25
N SER A 50 17.96 -2.92 5.57
CA SER A 50 16.56 -2.96 6.02
C SER A 50 15.59 -3.47 4.94
N ARG A 51 15.95 -3.33 3.67
CA ARG A 51 15.16 -3.81 2.53
C ARG A 51 15.35 -5.31 2.26
N THR A 52 16.46 -5.89 2.67
CA THR A 52 16.71 -7.35 2.49
C THR A 52 15.70 -8.21 3.26
N ALA A 53 15.13 -7.71 4.35
CA ALA A 53 14.02 -8.36 5.04
C ALA A 53 12.75 -8.52 4.17
N ALA A 54 12.68 -7.84 3.02
CA ALA A 54 11.57 -7.88 2.08
C ALA A 54 11.78 -8.89 0.93
N ILE A 55 12.64 -9.88 1.06
CA ILE A 55 12.87 -10.95 0.06
C ILE A 55 11.53 -11.57 -0.40
N SER A 56 10.59 -11.70 0.51
CA SER A 56 9.24 -12.18 0.23
C SER A 56 8.41 -11.27 -0.69
N ALA A 57 8.78 -10.00 -0.88
CA ALA A 57 8.11 -9.12 -1.84
C ALA A 57 8.31 -9.58 -3.30
N HIS A 58 9.38 -10.31 -3.57
CA HIS A 58 9.72 -10.79 -4.90
C HIS A 58 9.29 -12.24 -5.14
N THR A 59 8.93 -12.97 -4.10
CA THR A 59 8.68 -14.40 -4.20
C THR A 59 7.26 -14.77 -3.80
N ASN A 60 6.85 -14.49 -2.58
CA ASN A 60 5.54 -14.84 -2.05
C ASN A 60 5.23 -14.08 -0.77
N ALA A 61 4.02 -14.21 -0.36
CA ALA A 61 3.41 -13.45 0.69
C ALA A 61 3.82 -13.82 2.10
N PHE A 62 4.06 -15.06 2.32
CA PHE A 62 4.29 -15.60 3.65
C PHE A 62 5.72 -16.11 3.77
N LYS A 63 6.34 -15.89 4.91
CA LYS A 63 7.63 -16.50 5.23
C LYS A 63 7.59 -17.11 6.62
N LEU A 64 8.07 -18.34 6.72
CA LEU A 64 8.52 -18.88 7.99
C LEU A 64 9.84 -18.18 8.33
N ASN A 65 9.96 -17.72 9.56
CA ASN A 65 11.17 -17.02 10.02
C ASN A 65 11.57 -17.66 11.36
N GLU A 66 12.36 -18.71 11.25
CA GLU A 66 12.90 -19.38 12.40
C GLU A 66 14.23 -18.72 12.80
N ASP A 67 14.27 -18.17 14.01
CA ASP A 67 15.50 -17.69 14.60
C ASP A 67 16.13 -18.81 15.45
N VAL A 68 17.38 -19.08 15.22
CA VAL A 68 18.14 -20.11 15.93
C VAL A 68 19.49 -19.54 16.33
N VAL A 69 20.11 -20.10 17.35
CA VAL A 69 21.50 -19.76 17.70
C VAL A 69 22.41 -20.93 17.37
N ILE A 70 23.44 -20.64 16.61
CA ILE A 70 24.46 -21.61 16.19
C ILE A 70 25.81 -21.21 16.83
N PRO A 71 26.57 -22.14 17.43
CA PRO A 71 27.93 -21.86 17.86
C PRO A 71 28.74 -21.24 16.72
N LEU A 72 29.52 -20.20 17.01
CA LEU A 72 30.20 -19.38 15.99
C LEU A 72 31.09 -20.19 15.05
N ASP A 73 31.77 -21.22 15.59
CA ASP A 73 32.63 -22.14 14.83
C ASP A 73 31.82 -23.09 13.93
N LYS A 74 30.51 -23.24 14.16
CA LYS A 74 29.60 -24.16 13.44
C LYS A 74 28.68 -23.43 12.42
N ILE A 75 28.74 -22.12 12.32
CA ILE A 75 27.89 -21.33 11.38
C ILE A 75 28.12 -21.79 9.93
N GLY A 76 29.38 -22.14 9.58
CA GLY A 76 29.72 -22.63 8.26
C GLY A 76 29.04 -23.96 7.94
N GLU A 77 29.06 -24.92 8.87
CA GLU A 77 28.37 -26.22 8.73
C GLU A 77 26.86 -26.03 8.58
N TYR A 78 26.26 -25.18 9.41
CA TYR A 78 24.85 -24.85 9.32
C TYR A 78 24.47 -24.24 7.95
N THR A 79 25.26 -23.27 7.48
CA THR A 79 25.04 -22.62 6.18
C THR A 79 25.11 -23.64 5.05
N LEU A 80 26.05 -24.57 5.10
CA LEU A 80 26.20 -25.60 4.09
C LEU A 80 24.97 -26.52 4.00
N VAL A 81 24.37 -26.90 5.13
CA VAL A 81 23.14 -27.70 5.16
C VAL A 81 21.98 -26.91 4.51
N CYS A 82 21.84 -25.62 4.80
CA CYS A 82 20.83 -24.78 4.18
C CYS A 82 21.04 -24.64 2.66
N GLU A 83 22.28 -24.46 2.21
CA GLU A 83 22.60 -24.38 0.78
C GLU A 83 22.40 -25.72 0.08
N ARG A 84 22.65 -26.82 0.76
CA ARG A 84 22.33 -28.17 0.24
C ARG A 84 20.83 -28.30 -0.06
N PHE A 85 20.00 -27.94 0.89
CA PHE A 85 18.54 -27.90 0.69
C PHE A 85 18.14 -26.99 -0.47
N ASN A 86 18.74 -25.80 -0.58
CA ASN A 86 18.47 -24.85 -1.66
C ASN A 86 18.81 -25.42 -3.05
N ILE A 87 19.93 -26.12 -3.16
CA ILE A 87 20.37 -26.77 -4.40
C ILE A 87 19.39 -27.87 -4.80
N GLU A 88 19.03 -28.74 -3.88
CA GLU A 88 18.07 -29.83 -4.12
C GLU A 88 16.71 -29.28 -4.58
N CYS A 89 16.16 -28.33 -3.84
CA CYS A 89 14.90 -27.68 -4.22
C CYS A 89 14.99 -26.96 -5.57
N SER A 90 16.13 -26.32 -5.86
CA SER A 90 16.33 -25.64 -7.13
C SER A 90 16.38 -26.58 -8.32
N ILE A 91 17.04 -27.74 -8.16
CA ILE A 91 17.09 -28.76 -9.23
C ILE A 91 15.71 -29.38 -9.40
N GLN A 92 15.03 -29.75 -8.30
CA GLN A 92 13.69 -30.32 -8.36
C GLN A 92 12.71 -29.37 -9.04
N ASN A 93 12.71 -28.08 -8.68
CA ASN A 93 11.84 -27.07 -9.32
C ASN A 93 12.10 -26.95 -10.83
N LYS A 94 13.35 -27.13 -11.27
CA LYS A 94 13.68 -27.15 -12.71
C LYS A 94 13.20 -28.43 -13.39
N LEU A 95 13.27 -29.59 -12.70
CA LEU A 95 12.69 -30.84 -13.21
C LEU A 95 11.16 -30.72 -13.35
N ASP A 96 10.48 -30.13 -12.37
CA ASP A 96 9.05 -29.88 -12.42
C ASP A 96 8.68 -28.94 -13.60
N MET A 97 9.56 -27.99 -13.90
CA MET A 97 9.41 -27.08 -15.05
C MET A 97 9.52 -27.83 -16.38
N LEU A 98 10.49 -28.75 -16.52
CA LEU A 98 10.61 -29.60 -17.71
C LEU A 98 9.32 -30.40 -17.93
N GLU A 99 8.77 -30.97 -16.85
CA GLU A 99 7.56 -31.80 -16.91
C GLU A 99 6.32 -30.96 -17.27
N ALA A 100 6.22 -29.75 -16.74
CA ALA A 100 5.13 -28.83 -17.07
C ALA A 100 5.17 -28.40 -18.55
N VAL A 101 6.36 -28.07 -19.07
CA VAL A 101 6.53 -27.73 -20.49
C VAL A 101 6.29 -28.94 -21.37
N ARG A 102 6.75 -30.14 -20.97
CA ARG A 102 6.47 -31.38 -21.65
C ARG A 102 4.97 -31.65 -21.78
N SER A 103 4.25 -31.55 -20.66
CA SER A 103 2.78 -31.73 -20.64
C SER A 103 2.07 -30.74 -21.55
N TYR A 104 2.52 -29.49 -21.60
CA TYR A 104 2.00 -28.50 -22.53
C TYR A 104 2.23 -28.88 -24.00
N LEU A 105 3.47 -29.32 -24.36
CA LEU A 105 3.84 -29.68 -25.71
C LEU A 105 3.14 -30.97 -26.19
N GLN A 106 2.69 -31.84 -25.29
CA GLN A 106 1.91 -33.03 -25.59
C GLN A 106 0.40 -32.74 -25.66
N GLY A 107 -0.04 -31.55 -25.25
CA GLY A 107 -1.43 -31.10 -25.28
C GLY A 107 -1.81 -30.37 -26.57
N TYR A 108 -2.87 -29.58 -26.47
CA TYR A 108 -3.30 -28.71 -27.57
C TYR A 108 -2.43 -27.46 -27.68
N ILE A 109 -1.74 -27.29 -28.81
CA ILE A 109 -0.87 -26.15 -29.07
C ILE A 109 -1.56 -25.16 -30.02
N SER A 110 -1.78 -23.94 -29.53
CA SER A 110 -2.31 -22.82 -30.35
C SER A 110 -1.16 -22.07 -31.03
N LEU A 111 -1.17 -22.05 -32.33
CA LEU A 111 -0.21 -21.26 -33.13
C LEU A 111 -0.78 -19.87 -33.45
N GLY A 112 0.10 -18.89 -33.65
CA GLY A 112 -0.22 -17.59 -34.23
C GLY A 112 -0.69 -17.72 -35.69
N ASN A 113 -1.16 -16.60 -36.29
CA ASN A 113 -1.43 -16.58 -37.73
C ASN A 113 -0.08 -16.53 -38.47
N PRO A 114 0.25 -17.53 -39.28
CA PRO A 114 1.46 -17.46 -40.09
C PRO A 114 1.19 -16.49 -41.26
N SER A 115 1.62 -15.26 -41.14
CA SER A 115 1.37 -14.22 -42.15
C SER A 115 2.12 -14.44 -43.47
N MET A 116 3.04 -15.41 -43.58
CA MET A 116 3.89 -15.59 -44.76
C MET A 116 4.46 -17.00 -44.96
N ILE A 117 3.84 -18.09 -44.54
CA ILE A 117 4.31 -19.42 -44.93
C ILE A 117 3.39 -20.00 -45.96
N THR A 118 3.68 -19.73 -47.23
CA THR A 118 3.03 -20.39 -48.37
C THR A 118 3.51 -21.82 -48.44
N GLY A 119 2.61 -22.77 -48.14
CA GLY A 119 2.77 -24.19 -48.49
C GLY A 119 2.99 -25.17 -47.34
N ILE A 120 3.21 -24.73 -46.07
CA ILE A 120 3.40 -25.64 -44.91
C ILE A 120 2.19 -25.52 -43.97
N THR A 121 1.54 -26.66 -43.66
CA THR A 121 0.41 -26.67 -42.75
C THR A 121 0.86 -26.55 -41.28
N LYS A 122 -0.05 -26.07 -40.40
CA LYS A 122 0.21 -26.00 -38.95
C LYS A 122 0.59 -27.38 -38.35
N GLN A 123 -0.02 -28.44 -38.89
CA GLN A 123 0.26 -29.82 -38.44
C GLN A 123 1.69 -30.25 -38.81
N GLU A 124 2.16 -29.93 -40.00
CA GLU A 124 3.52 -30.27 -40.43
C GLU A 124 4.57 -29.53 -39.63
N LEU A 125 4.32 -28.27 -39.29
CA LEU A 125 5.21 -27.49 -38.41
C LEU A 125 5.34 -28.12 -37.03
N LEU A 126 4.21 -28.49 -36.40
CA LEU A 126 4.21 -29.14 -35.08
C LEU A 126 4.80 -30.55 -35.12
N ALA A 127 4.54 -31.33 -36.19
CA ALA A 127 5.07 -32.69 -36.36
C ALA A 127 6.60 -32.72 -36.40
N LYS A 128 7.25 -31.65 -36.83
CA LYS A 128 8.71 -31.52 -36.85
C LYS A 128 9.27 -30.95 -35.53
N THR A 129 8.67 -29.88 -35.03
CA THR A 129 9.24 -29.12 -33.90
C THR A 129 8.96 -29.74 -32.53
N VAL A 130 7.77 -30.30 -32.31
CA VAL A 130 7.39 -30.87 -30.99
C VAL A 130 8.24 -32.08 -30.64
N PRO A 131 8.48 -33.09 -31.52
CA PRO A 131 9.34 -34.23 -31.17
C PRO A 131 10.78 -33.82 -30.85
N GLU A 132 11.35 -32.81 -31.55
CA GLU A 132 12.67 -32.30 -31.28
C GLU A 132 12.73 -31.61 -29.90
N ALA A 133 11.73 -30.81 -29.56
CA ALA A 133 11.63 -30.20 -28.25
C ALA A 133 11.47 -31.23 -27.12
N LEU A 134 10.60 -32.23 -27.29
CA LEU A 134 10.41 -33.31 -26.31
C LEU A 134 11.69 -34.10 -26.08
N ARG A 135 12.42 -34.47 -27.13
CA ARG A 135 13.71 -35.14 -27.02
C ARG A 135 14.71 -34.31 -26.19
N LYS A 136 14.78 -33.00 -26.43
CA LYS A 136 15.67 -32.11 -25.69
C LYS A 136 15.29 -32.02 -24.23
N LEU A 137 13.99 -31.95 -23.92
CA LEU A 137 13.49 -31.99 -22.54
C LEU A 137 13.88 -33.31 -21.85
N ASP A 138 13.74 -34.45 -22.55
CA ASP A 138 14.06 -35.77 -21.98
C ASP A 138 15.55 -35.93 -21.70
N GLU A 139 16.42 -35.56 -22.62
CA GLU A 139 17.88 -35.58 -22.45
C GLU A 139 18.29 -34.72 -21.24
N THR A 140 17.67 -33.56 -21.09
CA THR A 140 17.99 -32.65 -20.00
C THR A 140 17.42 -33.11 -18.68
N LYS A 141 16.23 -33.73 -18.68
CA LYS A 141 15.61 -34.34 -17.51
C LYS A 141 16.49 -35.46 -16.95
N GLU A 142 16.99 -36.37 -17.83
CA GLU A 142 17.90 -37.43 -17.44
C GLU A 142 19.17 -36.88 -16.77
N ARG A 143 19.79 -35.90 -17.39
CA ARG A 143 20.97 -35.19 -16.88
C ARG A 143 20.75 -34.57 -15.51
N TRP A 144 19.70 -33.79 -15.36
CA TRP A 144 19.44 -33.06 -14.11
C TRP A 144 19.00 -34.01 -13.00
N SER A 145 18.24 -35.08 -13.32
CA SER A 145 17.87 -36.09 -12.38
C SER A 145 19.07 -36.86 -11.88
N PHE A 146 20.00 -37.20 -12.78
CA PHE A 146 21.25 -37.84 -12.40
C PHE A 146 22.04 -37.00 -11.42
N VAL A 147 22.22 -35.69 -11.70
CA VAL A 147 22.93 -34.77 -10.78
C VAL A 147 22.23 -34.71 -9.43
N LEU A 148 20.91 -34.59 -9.38
CA LEU A 148 20.15 -34.52 -8.13
C LEU A 148 20.33 -35.77 -7.26
N THR A 149 20.31 -36.96 -7.88
CA THR A 149 20.38 -38.24 -7.15
C THR A 149 21.78 -38.65 -6.70
N HIS A 150 22.83 -38.06 -7.30
CA HIS A 150 24.24 -38.43 -7.06
C HIS A 150 25.05 -37.31 -6.39
N LEU A 151 24.40 -36.30 -5.81
CA LEU A 151 25.08 -35.17 -5.17
C LEU A 151 26.08 -35.59 -4.08
N ASP A 152 25.85 -36.70 -3.41
CA ASP A 152 26.71 -37.22 -2.34
C ASP A 152 27.83 -38.14 -2.82
N ASP A 153 27.78 -38.56 -4.07
CA ASP A 153 28.78 -39.48 -4.61
C ASP A 153 30.10 -38.76 -4.86
N ALA A 154 31.21 -39.49 -4.79
CA ALA A 154 32.51 -38.94 -5.12
C ALA A 154 32.55 -38.52 -6.60
N PHE A 155 33.01 -37.32 -6.88
CA PHE A 155 33.02 -36.77 -8.24
C PHE A 155 33.69 -37.69 -9.27
N LYS A 156 34.80 -38.38 -8.89
CA LYS A 156 35.52 -39.35 -9.72
C LYS A 156 34.65 -40.55 -10.13
N ASP A 157 33.74 -40.99 -9.27
CA ASP A 157 32.91 -42.18 -9.50
C ASP A 157 31.75 -41.92 -10.48
N VAL A 158 31.30 -40.65 -10.55
CA VAL A 158 30.22 -40.25 -11.45
C VAL A 158 30.73 -39.61 -12.75
N LEU A 159 32.02 -39.35 -12.88
CA LEU A 159 32.63 -38.62 -13.99
C LEU A 159 32.29 -39.23 -15.35
N SER A 160 32.45 -40.55 -15.51
CA SER A 160 32.16 -41.24 -16.78
C SER A 160 30.70 -41.05 -17.21
N ARG A 161 29.78 -41.10 -16.27
CA ARG A 161 28.36 -40.89 -16.56
C ARG A 161 28.05 -39.43 -16.87
N LEU A 162 28.69 -38.48 -16.19
CA LEU A 162 28.54 -37.00 -16.49
C LEU A 162 28.96 -36.72 -17.94
N LEU A 163 30.09 -37.30 -18.37
CA LEU A 163 30.57 -37.16 -19.75
C LEU A 163 29.59 -37.77 -20.76
N THR A 164 29.05 -38.95 -20.48
CA THR A 164 28.03 -39.63 -21.33
C THR A 164 26.76 -38.78 -21.46
N LEU A 165 26.40 -38.06 -20.40
CA LEU A 165 25.26 -37.14 -20.36
C LEU A 165 25.55 -35.75 -20.98
N GLY A 166 26.74 -35.58 -21.60
CA GLY A 166 27.13 -34.36 -22.30
C GLY A 166 27.59 -33.22 -21.38
N ILE A 167 27.98 -33.52 -20.15
CA ILE A 167 28.59 -32.56 -19.24
C ILE A 167 30.11 -32.63 -19.43
N ALA A 168 30.76 -31.54 -19.85
CA ALA A 168 32.20 -31.47 -20.06
C ALA A 168 32.96 -31.43 -18.71
N ALA A 169 32.80 -32.48 -17.90
CA ALA A 169 33.34 -32.59 -16.55
C ALA A 169 34.84 -32.98 -16.51
N ASP A 170 35.43 -33.26 -17.66
CA ASP A 170 36.87 -33.49 -17.87
C ASP A 170 37.70 -32.23 -18.08
N SER A 171 37.07 -31.04 -18.15
CA SER A 171 37.75 -29.79 -18.32
C SER A 171 38.60 -29.40 -17.10
N GLU A 172 39.61 -28.55 -17.32
CA GLU A 172 40.52 -27.99 -16.28
C GLU A 172 39.76 -27.50 -15.04
N ALA A 173 38.56 -26.90 -15.25
CA ALA A 173 37.76 -26.36 -14.19
C ALA A 173 37.29 -27.42 -13.15
N PHE A 174 37.20 -28.70 -13.53
CA PHE A 174 36.75 -29.75 -12.65
C PHE A 174 37.88 -30.55 -11.96
N LYS A 175 39.14 -30.34 -12.36
CA LYS A 175 40.28 -31.01 -11.73
C LYS A 175 40.35 -30.89 -10.21
N PRO A 176 40.02 -29.69 -9.60
CA PRO A 176 40.02 -29.53 -8.14
C PRO A 176 38.98 -30.37 -7.41
N TYR A 177 38.03 -30.96 -8.14
CA TYR A 177 36.91 -31.73 -7.55
C TYR A 177 37.11 -33.24 -7.60
N ALA A 178 38.21 -33.77 -8.18
CA ALA A 178 38.47 -35.19 -8.28
C ALA A 178 38.42 -35.96 -6.93
N GLY A 179 38.80 -35.29 -5.83
CA GLY A 179 38.72 -35.80 -4.47
C GLY A 179 37.53 -35.35 -3.63
N LYS A 180 36.57 -34.63 -4.25
CA LYS A 180 35.38 -34.06 -3.58
C LYS A 180 34.10 -34.76 -4.01
N LYS A 181 32.96 -34.37 -3.43
CA LYS A 181 31.65 -34.82 -3.85
C LYS A 181 31.17 -34.06 -5.10
N LEU A 182 30.23 -34.64 -5.84
CA LEU A 182 29.53 -33.92 -6.92
C LEU A 182 28.86 -32.65 -6.42
N PHE A 183 28.33 -32.68 -5.19
CA PHE A 183 27.77 -31.51 -4.52
C PHE A 183 28.69 -30.31 -4.52
N ASP A 184 29.98 -30.49 -4.24
CA ASP A 184 30.95 -29.37 -4.16
C ASP A 184 31.07 -28.65 -5.51
N ALA A 185 31.07 -29.38 -6.63
CA ALA A 185 31.15 -28.77 -7.96
C ALA A 185 29.86 -28.01 -8.33
N VAL A 186 28.70 -28.44 -7.85
CA VAL A 186 27.42 -27.72 -8.00
C VAL A 186 27.37 -26.50 -7.09
N TYR A 187 27.79 -26.62 -5.85
CA TYR A 187 27.85 -25.56 -4.86
C TYR A 187 28.75 -24.40 -5.30
N ASP A 188 29.94 -24.70 -5.78
CA ASP A 188 30.90 -23.72 -6.30
C ASP A 188 30.51 -23.22 -7.72
N ARG A 189 29.38 -23.69 -8.25
CA ARG A 189 28.85 -23.29 -9.57
C ARG A 189 29.77 -23.60 -10.74
N VAL A 190 30.69 -24.50 -10.61
CA VAL A 190 31.49 -25.01 -11.72
C VAL A 190 30.61 -25.91 -12.59
N LEU A 191 29.82 -26.82 -11.97
CA LEU A 191 28.74 -27.50 -12.64
C LEU A 191 27.45 -26.72 -12.47
N ARG A 192 26.92 -26.19 -13.58
CA ARG A 192 25.73 -25.32 -13.57
C ARG A 192 24.55 -26.02 -14.23
N ILE A 193 23.44 -26.06 -13.53
CA ILE A 193 22.14 -26.47 -14.05
C ILE A 193 21.32 -25.21 -14.37
N SER A 194 21.09 -24.96 -15.66
CA SER A 194 20.53 -23.68 -16.11
C SER A 194 19.38 -23.85 -17.11
N TRP A 195 18.16 -23.54 -16.66
CA TRP A 195 17.00 -23.46 -17.55
C TRP A 195 17.27 -22.57 -18.77
N LYS A 196 17.81 -21.37 -18.55
CA LYS A 196 18.02 -20.41 -19.63
C LYS A 196 18.99 -20.93 -20.71
N ARG A 197 20.11 -21.54 -20.29
CA ARG A 197 21.17 -21.95 -21.20
C ARG A 197 20.91 -23.29 -21.87
N GLU A 198 20.32 -24.25 -21.13
CA GLU A 198 20.20 -25.63 -21.59
C GLU A 198 18.86 -25.92 -22.26
N ILE A 199 17.81 -25.16 -21.91
CA ILE A 199 16.46 -25.41 -22.40
C ILE A 199 15.86 -24.19 -23.08
N ARG A 200 15.80 -23.03 -22.42
CA ARG A 200 15.10 -21.88 -23.03
C ARG A 200 15.70 -21.48 -24.36
N SER A 201 17.03 -21.41 -24.44
CA SER A 201 17.72 -21.07 -25.70
C SER A 201 17.47 -22.09 -26.81
N GLU A 202 17.36 -23.38 -26.48
CA GLU A 202 17.02 -24.41 -27.45
C GLU A 202 15.56 -24.35 -27.90
N LEU A 203 14.64 -24.14 -26.95
CA LEU A 203 13.24 -23.95 -27.29
C LEU A 203 13.00 -22.70 -28.14
N ASP A 204 13.73 -21.61 -27.89
CA ASP A 204 13.70 -20.41 -28.72
C ASP A 204 14.21 -20.68 -30.15
N ARG A 205 15.21 -21.56 -30.29
CA ARG A 205 15.71 -22.00 -31.59
C ARG A 205 14.68 -22.89 -32.32
N ILE A 206 14.03 -23.82 -31.62
CA ILE A 206 13.05 -24.76 -32.18
C ILE A 206 11.74 -24.03 -32.53
N PHE A 207 11.27 -23.17 -31.67
CA PHE A 207 10.02 -22.41 -31.81
C PHE A 207 10.28 -20.94 -32.21
N GLY A 208 11.29 -20.69 -33.06
CA GLY A 208 11.57 -19.35 -33.58
C GLY A 208 10.56 -18.92 -34.65
N GLY A 209 10.25 -17.62 -34.68
CA GLY A 209 9.40 -16.97 -35.67
C GLY A 209 7.95 -16.73 -35.23
N ASP A 210 7.25 -15.85 -35.95
CA ASP A 210 5.92 -15.30 -35.60
C ASP A 210 4.83 -16.36 -35.41
N ALA A 211 4.94 -17.49 -36.11
CA ALA A 211 3.99 -18.61 -35.97
C ALA A 211 3.98 -19.21 -34.56
N PHE A 212 5.09 -19.16 -33.85
CA PHE A 212 5.29 -19.77 -32.55
C PHE A 212 5.28 -18.77 -31.37
N GLU A 213 4.98 -17.48 -31.61
CA GLU A 213 4.93 -16.46 -30.56
C GLU A 213 4.06 -16.88 -29.38
N LYS A 214 2.89 -17.47 -29.66
CA LYS A 214 1.99 -17.98 -28.61
C LYS A 214 2.59 -19.16 -27.84
N VAL A 215 3.37 -19.99 -28.47
CA VAL A 215 4.06 -21.14 -27.83
C VAL A 215 5.12 -20.59 -26.87
N SER A 216 5.93 -19.66 -27.33
CA SER A 216 6.94 -19.00 -26.50
C SER A 216 6.35 -18.27 -25.31
N ALA A 217 5.26 -17.51 -25.51
CA ALA A 217 4.54 -16.83 -24.42
C ALA A 217 3.96 -17.83 -23.40
N GLN A 218 3.44 -18.96 -23.83
CA GLN A 218 2.91 -19.99 -22.93
C GLN A 218 4.01 -20.69 -22.15
N ILE A 219 5.17 -20.96 -22.78
CA ILE A 219 6.35 -21.48 -22.07
C ILE A 219 6.84 -20.48 -21.01
N ASP A 220 6.84 -19.17 -21.28
CA ASP A 220 7.18 -18.14 -20.31
C ASP A 220 6.17 -18.05 -19.16
N GLU A 221 4.89 -18.22 -19.43
CA GLU A 221 3.87 -18.31 -18.40
C GLU A 221 4.08 -19.51 -17.48
N ILE A 222 4.34 -20.71 -18.05
CA ILE A 222 4.65 -21.91 -17.31
C ILE A 222 5.90 -21.70 -16.45
N HIS A 223 6.96 -21.14 -17.03
CA HIS A 223 8.19 -20.80 -16.31
C HIS A 223 7.92 -19.90 -15.11
N ASN A 224 7.18 -18.81 -15.30
CA ASN A 224 6.83 -17.87 -14.24
C ASN A 224 5.98 -18.54 -13.15
N LYS A 225 5.04 -19.40 -13.54
CA LYS A 225 4.19 -20.16 -12.60
C LYS A 225 5.00 -21.11 -11.72
N VAL A 226 5.90 -21.90 -12.33
CA VAL A 226 6.73 -22.88 -11.60
C VAL A 226 7.74 -22.15 -10.70
N LEU A 227 8.35 -21.06 -11.17
CA LEU A 227 9.26 -20.25 -10.33
C LEU A 227 8.59 -19.71 -9.07
N ARG A 228 7.32 -19.33 -9.14
CA ARG A 228 6.56 -18.87 -7.96
C ARG A 228 6.36 -19.97 -6.92
N GLY A 229 6.41 -21.25 -7.33
CA GLY A 229 6.34 -22.41 -6.44
C GLY A 229 7.68 -22.80 -5.80
N ARG A 230 8.77 -22.07 -6.05
CA ARG A 230 10.09 -22.41 -5.53
C ARG A 230 10.22 -22.13 -4.04
N VAL A 231 10.63 -23.14 -3.27
CA VAL A 231 11.00 -23.03 -1.85
C VAL A 231 12.51 -22.90 -1.74
N PHE A 232 12.99 -22.03 -0.87
CA PHE A 232 14.40 -21.86 -0.54
C PHE A 232 14.58 -21.28 0.85
N ILE A 233 15.74 -21.50 1.44
CA ILE A 233 16.15 -20.96 2.73
C ILE A 233 17.04 -19.75 2.47
N ALA A 234 16.64 -18.57 2.97
CA ALA A 234 17.44 -17.37 2.94
C ALA A 234 17.91 -17.03 4.36
N LEU A 235 19.21 -16.98 4.57
CA LEU A 235 19.80 -16.70 5.87
C LEU A 235 20.02 -15.20 6.05
N HIS A 236 19.67 -14.72 7.24
CA HIS A 236 19.94 -13.39 7.75
C HIS A 236 20.39 -13.57 9.19
N MET A 237 21.47 -12.96 9.61
CA MET A 237 22.04 -13.28 10.91
C MET A 237 22.63 -12.07 11.64
N HIS A 238 22.62 -12.15 12.94
CA HIS A 238 23.49 -11.39 13.83
C HIS A 238 24.76 -12.21 14.01
N ALA A 239 25.69 -12.05 13.07
CA ALA A 239 26.81 -12.99 12.93
C ALA A 239 27.73 -13.02 14.17
N GLY A 240 27.80 -11.93 14.95
CA GLY A 240 28.60 -11.86 16.18
C GLY A 240 28.05 -12.71 17.34
N ASP A 241 26.73 -12.94 17.34
CA ASP A 241 26.04 -13.68 18.41
C ASP A 241 25.71 -15.12 18.03
N GLY A 242 25.97 -15.48 16.78
CA GLY A 242 25.52 -16.77 16.24
C GLY A 242 24.00 -16.86 16.02
N ASN A 243 23.25 -15.76 16.18
CA ASN A 243 21.80 -15.77 15.95
C ASN A 243 21.51 -15.67 14.46
N VAL A 244 20.85 -16.70 13.94
CA VAL A 244 20.55 -16.87 12.53
C VAL A 244 19.03 -16.90 12.32
N HIS A 245 18.53 -15.94 11.52
CA HIS A 245 17.17 -15.94 11.05
C HIS A 245 17.08 -16.73 9.75
N THR A 246 16.43 -17.87 9.81
CA THR A 246 16.21 -18.76 8.68
C THR A 246 14.86 -18.42 8.04
N ASN A 247 14.90 -17.71 6.91
CA ASN A 247 13.72 -17.26 6.23
C ASN A 247 13.34 -18.21 5.09
N ILE A 248 12.14 -18.77 5.13
CA ILE A 248 11.60 -19.68 4.11
C ILE A 248 10.37 -19.02 3.52
N PRO A 249 10.47 -18.40 2.32
CA PRO A 249 9.31 -17.81 1.66
C PRO A 249 8.38 -18.90 1.14
N LEU A 250 7.10 -18.77 1.46
CA LEU A 250 6.07 -19.72 1.06
C LEU A 250 4.85 -19.00 0.54
N ASN A 251 4.10 -19.65 -0.33
CA ASN A 251 2.76 -19.24 -0.69
C ASN A 251 1.76 -20.06 0.13
N SER A 252 1.01 -19.41 0.99
CA SER A 252 0.02 -20.06 1.85
C SER A 252 -1.11 -20.75 1.08
N ASP A 253 -1.31 -20.36 -0.20
CA ASP A 253 -2.28 -20.97 -1.10
C ASP A 253 -1.75 -22.27 -1.75
N ASN A 254 -0.48 -22.59 -1.54
CA ASN A 254 0.17 -23.75 -2.15
C ASN A 254 0.53 -24.81 -1.10
N TYR A 255 -0.29 -25.84 -1.02
CA TYR A 255 -0.11 -26.92 -0.05
C TYR A 255 1.23 -27.66 -0.17
N GLN A 256 1.72 -27.86 -1.39
CA GLN A 256 3.01 -28.54 -1.59
C GLN A 256 4.17 -27.68 -1.07
N MET A 257 4.13 -26.36 -1.31
CA MET A 257 5.11 -25.45 -0.72
C MET A 257 5.04 -25.44 0.80
N MET A 258 3.85 -25.50 1.38
CA MET A 258 3.67 -25.53 2.84
C MET A 258 4.30 -26.79 3.43
N LYS A 259 4.06 -27.98 2.83
CA LYS A 259 4.69 -29.23 3.25
C LYS A 259 6.22 -29.22 3.11
N LEU A 260 6.72 -28.61 2.03
CA LEU A 260 8.16 -28.50 1.83
C LEU A 260 8.79 -27.51 2.82
N GLY A 261 8.06 -26.45 3.16
CA GLY A 261 8.46 -25.49 4.21
C GLY A 261 8.53 -26.14 5.60
N GLU A 262 7.56 -26.99 5.94
CA GLU A 262 7.59 -27.78 7.18
C GLU A 262 8.82 -28.70 7.25
N LYS A 263 9.12 -29.43 6.17
CA LYS A 263 10.34 -30.23 6.06
C LYS A 263 11.61 -29.38 6.24
N ALA A 264 11.64 -28.20 5.69
CA ALA A 264 12.77 -27.28 5.84
C ALA A 264 12.94 -26.85 7.30
N VAL A 265 11.84 -26.53 8.02
CA VAL A 265 11.90 -26.21 9.46
C VAL A 265 12.40 -27.39 10.27
N GLN A 266 11.89 -28.59 10.02
CA GLN A 266 12.36 -29.82 10.69
C GLN A 266 13.85 -30.08 10.45
N LEU A 267 14.33 -29.90 9.21
CA LEU A 267 15.75 -30.00 8.88
C LEU A 267 16.57 -28.97 9.66
N VAL A 268 16.14 -27.72 9.69
CA VAL A 268 16.79 -26.64 10.42
C VAL A 268 16.90 -26.96 11.90
N MET A 269 15.80 -27.34 12.55
CA MET A 269 15.76 -27.61 13.99
C MET A 269 16.60 -28.85 14.36
N LYS A 270 16.57 -29.90 13.54
CA LYS A 270 17.42 -31.08 13.70
C LYS A 270 18.90 -30.71 13.58
N THR A 271 19.25 -29.91 12.60
CA THR A 271 20.64 -29.47 12.38
C THR A 271 21.12 -28.61 13.54
N VAL A 272 20.31 -27.67 14.01
CA VAL A 272 20.64 -26.81 15.16
C VAL A 272 20.97 -27.65 16.40
N LYS A 273 20.13 -28.61 16.74
CA LYS A 273 20.37 -29.54 17.86
C LYS A 273 21.64 -30.36 17.68
N GLY A 274 21.87 -30.87 16.47
CA GLY A 274 23.06 -31.66 16.14
C GLY A 274 24.36 -30.87 16.23
N LEU A 275 24.30 -29.56 16.04
CA LEU A 275 25.45 -28.66 16.15
C LEU A 275 25.63 -28.06 17.56
N GLY A 276 24.80 -28.47 18.54
CA GLY A 276 24.83 -27.92 19.91
C GLY A 276 24.29 -26.51 20.01
N GLY A 277 23.46 -26.09 19.07
CA GLY A 277 22.80 -24.77 19.04
C GLY A 277 21.48 -24.73 19.80
N SER A 278 20.86 -23.54 19.85
CA SER A 278 19.57 -23.32 20.48
C SER A 278 18.48 -23.10 19.41
N VAL A 279 17.31 -23.69 19.60
CA VAL A 279 16.16 -23.60 18.68
C VAL A 279 15.49 -22.22 18.69
N SER A 280 15.87 -21.31 19.58
CA SER A 280 15.44 -19.92 19.57
C SER A 280 16.53 -19.00 20.06
N GLY A 281 16.72 -17.88 19.37
CA GLY A 281 17.55 -16.76 19.78
C GLY A 281 16.72 -15.69 20.51
N GLU A 282 16.07 -14.81 19.74
CA GLU A 282 15.36 -13.62 20.24
C GLU A 282 13.82 -13.73 20.15
N HIS A 283 13.27 -14.62 19.30
CA HIS A 283 11.82 -14.69 19.06
C HIS A 283 11.05 -15.47 20.13
N GLY A 284 11.73 -16.24 20.96
CA GLY A 284 11.13 -17.12 21.97
C GLY A 284 10.55 -18.41 21.36
N ILE A 285 10.12 -19.31 22.23
CA ILE A 285 9.63 -20.65 21.86
C ILE A 285 8.19 -20.58 21.34
N GLY A 286 7.30 -19.93 22.06
CA GLY A 286 5.88 -19.83 21.68
C GLY A 286 5.23 -21.20 21.51
N LEU A 287 4.30 -21.29 20.56
CA LEU A 287 3.61 -22.54 20.18
C LEU A 287 4.34 -23.28 19.05
N THR A 288 5.19 -22.59 18.30
CA THR A 288 5.78 -23.12 17.06
C THR A 288 7.03 -23.94 17.27
N LYS A 289 7.74 -23.73 18.37
CA LYS A 289 9.03 -24.37 18.65
C LYS A 289 9.00 -25.36 19.83
N ILE A 290 7.87 -25.45 20.53
CA ILE A 290 7.75 -26.31 21.72
C ILE A 290 8.00 -27.80 21.39
N GLU A 291 7.60 -28.25 20.21
CA GLU A 291 7.84 -29.62 19.74
C GLU A 291 9.32 -29.99 19.57
N PHE A 292 10.16 -28.96 19.40
CA PHE A 292 11.61 -29.11 19.21
C PHE A 292 12.41 -29.03 20.52
N LEU A 293 11.76 -28.71 21.64
CA LEU A 293 12.41 -28.70 22.93
C LEU A 293 12.45 -30.12 23.56
N ASP A 294 13.49 -30.39 24.31
CA ASP A 294 13.51 -31.55 25.15
C ASP A 294 12.55 -31.34 26.34
N PRO A 295 11.67 -32.31 26.67
CA PRO A 295 10.82 -32.21 27.85
C PRO A 295 11.59 -31.94 29.16
N ALA A 296 12.85 -32.40 29.25
CA ALA A 296 13.72 -32.14 30.40
C ALA A 296 14.06 -30.64 30.53
N ASP A 297 14.19 -29.91 29.42
CA ASP A 297 14.49 -28.46 29.44
C ASP A 297 13.30 -27.63 29.93
N LEU A 298 12.09 -28.14 29.79
CA LEU A 298 10.86 -27.48 30.20
C LEU A 298 10.49 -27.77 31.68
N ALA A 299 11.01 -28.82 32.27
CA ALA A 299 10.64 -29.22 33.62
C ALA A 299 10.87 -28.10 34.68
N PRO A 300 12.06 -27.45 34.73
CA PRO A 300 12.30 -26.36 35.68
C PRO A 300 11.36 -25.16 35.46
N PHE A 301 10.95 -24.90 34.23
CA PHE A 301 10.00 -23.83 33.90
C PHE A 301 8.59 -24.18 34.39
N TYR A 302 8.16 -25.43 34.27
CA TYR A 302 6.88 -25.88 34.79
C TYR A 302 6.83 -25.80 36.33
N ASP A 303 7.87 -26.23 36.99
CA ASP A 303 8.01 -26.13 38.45
C ASP A 303 7.96 -24.67 38.92
N TYR A 304 8.58 -23.78 38.15
CA TYR A 304 8.49 -22.33 38.42
C TYR A 304 7.06 -21.81 38.23
N LEU A 305 6.38 -22.16 37.14
CA LEU A 305 5.00 -21.76 36.88
C LEU A 305 4.03 -22.28 37.95
N ASP A 306 4.17 -23.52 38.35
CA ASP A 306 3.33 -24.12 39.41
C ASP A 306 3.43 -23.37 40.73
N ARG A 307 4.59 -22.77 41.02
CA ARG A 307 4.85 -21.99 42.21
C ARG A 307 4.36 -20.55 42.11
N VAL A 308 4.56 -19.84 40.98
CA VAL A 308 4.31 -18.39 40.83
C VAL A 308 3.00 -18.04 40.15
N ASP A 309 2.44 -18.94 39.38
CA ASP A 309 1.18 -18.77 38.64
C ASP A 309 0.39 -20.09 38.59
N PRO A 310 0.00 -20.64 39.74
CA PRO A 310 -0.70 -21.94 39.81
C PRO A 310 -2.01 -21.93 39.03
N GLU A 311 -2.68 -20.79 38.92
CA GLU A 311 -3.97 -20.63 38.24
C GLU A 311 -3.79 -20.31 36.74
N ARG A 312 -2.52 -20.19 36.25
CA ARG A 312 -2.21 -19.94 34.82
C ARG A 312 -2.84 -18.67 34.28
N HIS A 313 -2.77 -17.58 35.00
CA HIS A 313 -3.26 -16.26 34.57
C HIS A 313 -2.37 -15.64 33.50
N PHE A 314 -1.06 -15.90 33.49
CA PHE A 314 -0.11 -15.33 32.54
C PHE A 314 0.04 -16.22 31.31
N ASN A 315 -0.12 -15.62 30.14
CA ASN A 315 0.02 -16.30 28.85
C ASN A 315 -0.74 -17.65 28.78
N PRO A 316 -2.04 -17.69 29.10
CA PRO A 316 -2.78 -18.95 29.14
C PRO A 316 -2.71 -19.67 27.79
N GLY A 317 -2.57 -20.99 27.84
CA GLY A 317 -2.52 -21.83 26.64
C GLY A 317 -1.18 -21.84 25.90
N LYS A 318 -0.08 -21.30 26.50
CA LYS A 318 1.26 -21.33 25.90
C LYS A 318 2.25 -22.05 26.80
N LEU A 319 3.19 -22.78 26.18
CA LEU A 319 4.23 -23.56 26.85
C LEU A 319 3.66 -24.53 27.91
N LEU A 320 2.52 -25.17 27.62
CA LEU A 320 1.89 -26.15 28.49
C LEU A 320 2.12 -27.55 27.95
N LYS A 321 2.18 -28.53 28.86
CA LYS A 321 2.23 -29.95 28.52
C LYS A 321 1.01 -30.35 27.68
N GLY A 322 1.22 -31.15 26.64
CA GLY A 322 0.15 -31.62 25.74
C GLY A 322 -0.24 -30.68 24.64
N LEU A 323 0.48 -29.56 24.50
CA LEU A 323 0.27 -28.58 23.41
C LEU A 323 1.33 -28.70 22.29
N GLU A 324 2.12 -29.73 22.27
CA GLU A 324 3.22 -29.98 21.32
C GLU A 324 2.74 -29.96 19.86
N ASN A 325 1.49 -30.34 19.64
CA ASN A 325 0.86 -30.36 18.32
C ASN A 325 -0.24 -29.29 18.17
N ALA A 326 -0.29 -28.32 19.08
CA ALA A 326 -1.32 -27.27 19.05
C ALA A 326 -1.10 -26.24 17.94
N TYR A 327 0.09 -26.18 17.38
CA TYR A 327 0.39 -25.28 16.26
C TYR A 327 0.07 -25.96 14.93
N THR A 328 -0.92 -25.41 14.27
CA THR A 328 -1.17 -25.69 12.86
C THR A 328 -0.82 -24.44 12.08
N PRO A 329 0.08 -24.49 11.10
CA PRO A 329 0.33 -23.35 10.23
C PRO A 329 -1.00 -22.87 9.63
N SER A 330 -1.36 -21.63 9.86
CA SER A 330 -2.56 -21.04 9.23
C SER A 330 -2.26 -20.81 7.76
N PHE A 331 -2.68 -21.73 6.93
CA PHE A 331 -2.75 -21.59 5.48
C PHE A 331 -4.22 -21.62 5.07
N ASN A 332 -4.50 -21.05 3.91
CA ASN A 332 -5.85 -21.08 3.39
C ASN A 332 -6.24 -22.52 3.03
N LEU A 333 -7.38 -22.97 3.51
CA LEU A 333 -7.96 -24.26 3.15
C LEU A 333 -8.45 -24.27 1.71
N LEU A 334 -8.84 -23.10 1.20
CA LEU A 334 -9.24 -22.89 -0.20
C LEU A 334 -8.16 -22.08 -0.91
N THR A 335 -7.50 -22.71 -1.89
CA THR A 335 -6.50 -22.00 -2.69
C THR A 335 -7.14 -20.98 -3.61
N SER A 336 -6.39 -19.96 -4.02
CA SER A 336 -6.83 -18.97 -5.03
C SER A 336 -7.19 -19.63 -6.36
N GLU A 337 -6.67 -20.84 -6.60
CA GLU A 337 -6.88 -21.62 -7.83
C GLU A 337 -8.11 -22.55 -7.74
N SER A 338 -8.72 -22.68 -6.57
CA SER A 338 -9.94 -23.47 -6.43
C SER A 338 -11.07 -22.86 -7.26
N LEU A 339 -11.84 -23.68 -7.97
CA LEU A 339 -12.96 -23.22 -8.77
C LEU A 339 -13.95 -22.37 -7.98
N ILE A 340 -14.17 -22.72 -6.72
CA ILE A 340 -15.06 -22.00 -5.81
C ILE A 340 -14.57 -20.59 -5.58
N MET A 341 -13.27 -20.42 -5.32
CA MET A 341 -12.68 -19.10 -5.12
C MET A 341 -12.68 -18.30 -6.42
N GLN A 342 -12.35 -18.95 -7.55
CA GLN A 342 -12.30 -18.27 -8.86
C GLN A 342 -13.67 -17.79 -9.33
N GLN A 343 -14.74 -18.51 -9.04
CA GLN A 343 -16.11 -18.16 -9.36
C GLN A 343 -16.78 -17.26 -8.32
N SER A 344 -16.14 -17.07 -7.16
CA SER A 344 -16.67 -16.27 -6.07
C SER A 344 -16.45 -14.78 -6.30
N GLU A 345 -17.44 -13.97 -5.88
CA GLU A 345 -17.30 -12.52 -5.76
C GLU A 345 -16.21 -12.08 -4.75
N LEU A 346 -15.74 -13.00 -3.92
CA LEU A 346 -14.68 -12.77 -2.93
C LEU A 346 -13.27 -12.96 -3.51
N LYS A 347 -13.13 -13.42 -4.75
CA LYS A 347 -11.83 -13.64 -5.40
C LYS A 347 -10.94 -12.39 -5.36
N GLU A 348 -11.45 -11.26 -5.77
CA GLU A 348 -10.70 -9.99 -5.78
C GLU A 348 -10.26 -9.58 -4.38
N ILE A 349 -11.09 -9.83 -3.37
CA ILE A 349 -10.77 -9.54 -1.96
C ILE A 349 -9.66 -10.46 -1.48
N ASN A 350 -9.77 -11.76 -1.77
CA ASN A 350 -8.74 -12.75 -1.42
C ASN A 350 -7.40 -12.43 -2.09
N ASP A 351 -7.42 -12.17 -3.40
CA ASP A 351 -6.21 -11.81 -4.16
C ASP A 351 -5.52 -10.56 -3.62
N ALA A 352 -6.30 -9.59 -3.14
CA ALA A 352 -5.76 -8.36 -2.56
C ALA A 352 -5.10 -8.54 -1.18
N VAL A 353 -5.40 -9.62 -0.44
CA VAL A 353 -4.90 -9.85 0.92
C VAL A 353 -3.96 -11.03 1.07
N LYS A 354 -4.01 -12.01 0.15
CA LYS A 354 -3.27 -13.29 0.26
C LYS A 354 -1.77 -13.13 0.50
N ASN A 355 -1.19 -12.08 -0.04
CA ASN A 355 0.25 -11.80 0.04
C ASN A 355 0.71 -11.13 1.36
N CYS A 356 -0.11 -11.10 2.41
CA CYS A 356 0.23 -10.43 3.66
C CYS A 356 1.30 -11.20 4.46
N LEU A 357 2.45 -10.56 4.72
CA LEU A 357 3.54 -11.13 5.53
C LEU A 357 3.27 -11.14 7.04
N ARG A 358 2.12 -10.63 7.48
CA ARG A 358 1.76 -10.50 8.91
C ARG A 358 2.77 -9.70 9.75
N CYS A 359 3.72 -9.00 9.16
CA CYS A 359 4.82 -8.29 9.83
C CYS A 359 4.40 -7.10 10.71
N GLY A 360 3.19 -6.56 10.52
CA GLY A 360 2.65 -5.47 11.33
C GLY A 360 3.20 -4.07 11.06
N LYS A 361 4.10 -3.85 10.10
CA LYS A 361 4.66 -2.51 9.77
C LYS A 361 3.60 -1.46 9.44
N CYS A 362 2.42 -1.89 8.97
CA CYS A 362 1.27 -1.01 8.71
C CYS A 362 0.58 -0.47 9.97
N LYS A 363 0.80 -1.05 11.15
CA LYS A 363 0.10 -0.67 12.40
C LYS A 363 0.35 0.79 12.79
N SER A 364 1.60 1.22 12.82
CA SER A 364 2.01 2.55 13.26
C SER A 364 1.48 3.68 12.37
N ARG A 365 1.15 3.38 11.10
CA ARG A 365 0.65 4.35 10.13
C ARG A 365 -0.88 4.41 10.04
N CYS A 366 -1.59 3.49 10.71
CA CYS A 366 -3.04 3.44 10.63
C CYS A 366 -3.71 4.48 11.54
N SER A 367 -4.52 5.35 10.95
CA SER A 367 -5.22 6.41 11.66
C SER A 367 -6.26 5.87 12.66
N THR A 368 -6.88 4.72 12.35
CA THR A 368 -7.94 4.12 13.18
C THR A 368 -7.42 3.03 14.13
N HIS A 369 -6.13 2.69 14.06
CA HIS A 369 -5.51 1.80 15.02
C HIS A 369 -5.19 2.56 16.29
N VAL A 370 -6.14 2.56 17.21
CA VAL A 370 -6.01 3.26 18.49
C VAL A 370 -5.71 2.22 19.56
N PRO A 371 -4.56 2.27 20.25
CA PRO A 371 -4.19 1.29 21.27
C PRO A 371 -5.22 1.11 22.38
N ARG A 372 -5.99 2.17 22.68
CA ARG A 372 -7.06 2.13 23.69
C ARG A 372 -8.37 1.52 23.21
N ALA A 373 -8.60 1.48 21.88
CA ALA A 373 -9.87 0.97 21.35
C ALA A 373 -9.84 -0.56 21.18
N SER A 374 -8.92 -1.06 20.40
CA SER A 374 -8.69 -2.50 20.21
C SER A 374 -7.45 -2.74 19.34
N LEU A 375 -6.65 -3.69 19.69
CA LEU A 375 -5.56 -4.18 18.83
C LEU A 375 -6.10 -4.89 17.57
N LEU A 376 -7.36 -5.32 17.60
CA LEU A 376 -8.02 -6.05 16.53
C LEU A 376 -8.05 -5.24 15.21
N TYR A 377 -8.25 -3.92 15.27
CA TYR A 377 -8.48 -3.09 14.09
C TYR A 377 -7.21 -2.54 13.43
N SER A 378 -6.04 -3.10 13.72
CA SER A 378 -4.85 -2.77 12.91
C SER A 378 -5.00 -3.30 11.48
N PRO A 379 -4.37 -2.69 10.46
CA PRO A 379 -4.48 -3.18 9.08
C PRO A 379 -4.07 -4.64 8.94
N ARG A 380 -2.99 -5.08 9.61
CA ARG A 380 -2.57 -6.48 9.64
C ARG A 380 -3.67 -7.40 10.13
N ASN A 381 -4.28 -7.08 11.28
CA ASN A 381 -5.30 -7.93 11.87
C ASN A 381 -6.58 -7.94 11.03
N LYS A 382 -6.94 -6.81 10.42
CA LYS A 382 -8.06 -6.73 9.47
C LYS A 382 -7.83 -7.62 8.26
N ILE A 383 -6.61 -7.66 7.70
CA ILE A 383 -6.25 -8.53 6.58
C ILE A 383 -6.41 -10.00 6.97
N ILE A 384 -5.90 -10.40 8.14
CA ILE A 384 -6.04 -11.77 8.63
C ILE A 384 -7.52 -12.13 8.79
N ALA A 385 -8.30 -11.25 9.43
CA ALA A 385 -9.73 -11.47 9.62
C ALA A 385 -10.50 -11.56 8.30
N VAL A 386 -10.15 -10.74 7.30
CA VAL A 386 -10.74 -10.82 5.95
C VAL A 386 -10.46 -12.18 5.31
N GLY A 387 -9.24 -12.68 5.38
CA GLY A 387 -8.90 -14.01 4.84
C GLY A 387 -9.73 -15.12 5.50
N LEU A 388 -9.77 -15.16 6.84
CA LEU A 388 -10.55 -16.14 7.59
C LEU A 388 -12.05 -16.06 7.31
N LEU A 389 -12.61 -14.85 7.25
CA LEU A 389 -14.04 -14.65 6.96
C LEU A 389 -14.40 -15.03 5.52
N THR A 390 -13.49 -14.82 4.57
CA THR A 390 -13.65 -15.24 3.18
C THR A 390 -13.78 -16.75 3.10
N GLU A 391 -12.92 -17.49 3.78
CA GLU A 391 -13.00 -18.96 3.83
C GLU A 391 -14.27 -19.45 4.53
N ALA A 392 -14.61 -18.87 5.68
CA ALA A 392 -15.83 -19.22 6.39
C ALA A 392 -17.08 -18.98 5.54
N TYR A 393 -17.16 -17.83 4.85
CA TYR A 393 -18.25 -17.51 3.95
C TYR A 393 -18.38 -18.54 2.80
N LEU A 394 -17.26 -18.88 2.16
CA LEU A 394 -17.27 -19.85 1.04
C LEU A 394 -17.64 -21.25 1.50
N TYR A 395 -17.16 -21.67 2.67
CA TYR A 395 -17.53 -22.94 3.27
C TYR A 395 -19.04 -23.02 3.56
N GLU A 396 -19.59 -21.99 4.17
CA GLU A 396 -21.03 -21.92 4.50
C GLU A 396 -21.91 -21.84 3.25
N SER A 397 -21.47 -21.13 2.21
CA SER A 397 -22.21 -21.01 0.95
C SER A 397 -22.43 -22.35 0.26
N GLN A 398 -21.58 -23.34 0.56
CA GLN A 398 -21.70 -24.71 0.04
C GLN A 398 -22.52 -25.65 0.93
N THR A 399 -22.77 -25.24 2.16
CA THR A 399 -23.56 -26.06 3.08
C THR A 399 -25.04 -25.70 2.95
N ARG A 400 -25.93 -26.67 3.17
CA ARG A 400 -27.38 -26.44 3.18
C ARG A 400 -27.85 -25.60 4.37
N ARG A 401 -26.97 -25.20 5.27
CA ARG A 401 -27.29 -24.38 6.47
C ARG A 401 -27.47 -22.90 6.17
N GLY A 402 -27.04 -22.46 4.99
CA GLY A 402 -27.07 -21.04 4.61
C GLY A 402 -25.96 -20.21 5.25
N LEU A 403 -25.91 -18.94 4.86
CA LEU A 403 -24.88 -17.99 5.34
C LEU A 403 -25.19 -17.51 6.75
N ASN A 404 -24.18 -17.48 7.61
CA ASN A 404 -24.30 -16.87 8.93
C ASN A 404 -24.26 -15.33 8.82
N PRO A 405 -25.31 -14.60 9.23
CA PRO A 405 -25.33 -13.13 9.21
C PRO A 405 -24.18 -12.48 10.02
N GLU A 406 -23.62 -13.20 11.01
CA GLU A 406 -22.51 -12.71 11.81
C GLU A 406 -21.23 -12.47 10.99
N HIS A 407 -20.97 -13.29 9.97
CA HIS A 407 -19.84 -13.09 9.07
C HIS A 407 -19.99 -11.77 8.27
N LEU A 408 -21.18 -11.47 7.76
CA LEU A 408 -21.47 -10.21 7.09
C LEU A 408 -21.35 -9.00 8.04
N SER A 409 -21.78 -9.16 9.28
CA SER A 409 -21.60 -8.14 10.33
C SER A 409 -20.13 -7.89 10.62
N SER A 410 -19.32 -8.94 10.70
CA SER A 410 -17.86 -8.84 10.91
C SER A 410 -17.14 -8.16 9.75
N PHE A 411 -17.49 -8.48 8.50
CA PHE A 411 -16.99 -7.75 7.32
C PHE A 411 -17.35 -6.27 7.37
N THR A 412 -18.58 -5.94 7.82
CA THR A 412 -19.03 -4.56 7.96
C THR A 412 -18.19 -3.82 9.01
N ASP A 413 -17.95 -4.41 10.17
CA ASP A 413 -17.16 -3.80 11.24
C ASP A 413 -15.71 -3.58 10.82
N ILE A 414 -15.08 -4.56 10.15
CA ILE A 414 -13.73 -4.44 9.58
C ILE A 414 -13.67 -3.27 8.58
N SER A 415 -14.65 -3.16 7.67
CA SER A 415 -14.69 -2.12 6.66
C SER A 415 -14.95 -0.74 7.23
N ASP A 416 -15.75 -0.65 8.30
CA ASP A 416 -16.09 0.60 8.98
C ASP A 416 -14.88 1.20 9.72
N HIS A 417 -13.94 0.37 10.16
CA HIS A 417 -12.70 0.83 10.79
C HIS A 417 -11.62 1.27 9.79
N CYS A 418 -12.00 1.68 8.59
CA CYS A 418 -11.07 2.17 7.59
C CYS A 418 -11.50 3.53 7.04
N THR A 419 -10.60 4.51 7.12
CA THR A 419 -10.79 5.88 6.59
C THR A 419 -10.38 6.04 5.13
N LEU A 420 -9.96 4.97 4.46
CA LEU A 420 -9.45 4.99 3.08
C LEU A 420 -8.25 5.94 2.88
N CYS A 421 -7.47 6.18 3.91
CA CYS A 421 -6.31 7.08 3.86
C CYS A 421 -5.08 6.50 3.15
N MET A 422 -5.06 5.19 2.87
CA MET A 422 -4.01 4.44 2.17
C MET A 422 -2.60 4.52 2.77
N LYS A 423 -2.43 5.15 3.94
CA LYS A 423 -1.12 5.29 4.62
C LYS A 423 -0.48 3.95 5.01
N CYS A 424 -1.26 2.86 5.07
CA CYS A 424 -0.76 1.51 5.32
C CYS A 424 0.01 0.90 4.13
N LEU A 425 -0.15 1.42 2.91
CA LEU A 425 0.54 0.98 1.70
C LEU A 425 2.04 1.28 1.75
N GLN A 426 2.42 2.48 2.20
CA GLN A 426 3.81 2.94 2.18
C GLN A 426 4.77 2.00 2.95
N PRO A 427 4.49 1.60 4.21
CA PRO A 427 5.37 0.73 4.97
C PRO A 427 5.22 -0.75 4.62
N CYS A 428 4.24 -1.10 3.77
CA CYS A 428 3.97 -2.49 3.43
C CYS A 428 5.01 -3.03 2.42
N PRO A 429 5.81 -4.04 2.78
CA PRO A 429 6.83 -4.58 1.87
C PRO A 429 6.24 -5.25 0.63
N VAL A 430 5.04 -5.81 0.74
CA VAL A 430 4.31 -6.46 -0.37
C VAL A 430 3.22 -5.57 -0.98
N LYS A 431 3.24 -4.27 -0.65
CA LYS A 431 2.37 -3.24 -1.25
C LYS A 431 0.87 -3.49 -1.16
N ILE A 432 0.40 -4.11 -0.08
CA ILE A 432 -1.04 -4.27 0.16
C ILE A 432 -1.65 -2.92 0.56
N ASN A 433 -2.63 -2.48 -0.20
CA ASN A 433 -3.44 -1.30 0.08
C ASN A 433 -4.76 -1.69 0.74
N PHE A 434 -4.81 -1.68 2.08
CA PHE A 434 -6.04 -2.03 2.79
C PHE A 434 -7.21 -1.06 2.52
N GLY A 435 -6.94 0.15 2.05
CA GLY A 435 -7.99 1.06 1.60
C GLY A 435 -8.74 0.51 0.37
N GLU A 436 -8.04 -0.06 -0.58
CA GLU A 436 -8.65 -0.73 -1.75
C GLU A 436 -9.40 -2.00 -1.34
N VAL A 437 -8.80 -2.83 -0.49
CA VAL A 437 -9.51 -3.99 0.11
C VAL A 437 -10.81 -3.57 0.76
N THR A 438 -10.82 -2.44 1.48
CA THR A 438 -12.05 -1.90 2.10
C THR A 438 -13.09 -1.47 1.07
N VAL A 439 -12.69 -0.91 -0.05
CA VAL A 439 -13.62 -0.58 -1.16
C VAL A 439 -14.23 -1.85 -1.74
N LEU A 440 -13.44 -2.89 -1.97
CA LEU A 440 -13.93 -4.20 -2.43
C LEU A 440 -14.92 -4.81 -1.43
N LEU A 441 -14.60 -4.80 -0.14
CA LEU A 441 -15.50 -5.27 0.92
C LEU A 441 -16.82 -4.49 0.94
N ARG A 442 -16.79 -3.17 0.84
CA ARG A 442 -18.00 -2.33 0.82
C ARG A 442 -18.84 -2.57 -0.42
N ASN A 443 -18.22 -2.80 -1.57
CA ASN A 443 -18.91 -3.18 -2.80
C ASN A 443 -19.58 -4.55 -2.66
N PHE A 444 -18.89 -5.54 -2.13
CA PHE A 444 -19.44 -6.86 -1.83
C PHE A 444 -20.65 -6.75 -0.88
N LEU A 445 -20.51 -6.06 0.24
CA LEU A 445 -21.62 -5.87 1.20
C LEU A 445 -22.81 -5.11 0.59
N SER A 446 -22.56 -4.17 -0.32
CA SER A 446 -23.60 -3.44 -1.04
C SER A 446 -24.39 -4.37 -1.97
N ARG A 447 -23.72 -5.25 -2.72
CA ARG A 447 -24.38 -6.26 -3.57
C ARG A 447 -25.19 -7.25 -2.76
N MET A 448 -24.71 -7.63 -1.59
CA MET A 448 -25.44 -8.50 -0.65
C MET A 448 -26.58 -7.79 0.09
N ASN A 449 -26.85 -6.51 -0.21
CA ASN A 449 -27.83 -5.67 0.52
C ASN A 449 -27.58 -5.60 2.04
N PHE A 450 -26.33 -5.83 2.46
CA PHE A 450 -25.90 -5.82 3.87
C PHE A 450 -25.13 -4.54 4.23
N THR A 451 -25.67 -3.40 3.85
CA THR A 451 -25.08 -2.10 4.18
C THR A 451 -25.82 -1.45 5.33
N SER A 452 -25.08 -0.72 6.20
CA SER A 452 -25.68 0.08 7.27
C SER A 452 -26.59 1.16 6.68
N LYS A 453 -27.87 1.10 6.99
CA LYS A 453 -28.86 2.12 6.61
C LYS A 453 -28.66 3.36 7.48
N ASN A 454 -27.80 4.27 7.07
CA ASN A 454 -27.59 5.57 7.72
C ASN A 454 -28.19 6.68 6.82
N PRO A 455 -29.33 7.28 7.20
CA PRO A 455 -30.04 8.26 6.37
C PRO A 455 -29.22 9.55 6.17
N ILE A 456 -28.42 9.97 7.16
CA ILE A 456 -27.59 11.16 7.07
C ILE A 456 -26.44 10.92 6.08
N LYS A 457 -25.83 9.74 6.12
CA LYS A 457 -24.80 9.33 5.15
C LYS A 457 -25.37 9.31 3.73
N LYS A 458 -26.58 8.74 3.54
CA LYS A 458 -27.25 8.67 2.24
C LYS A 458 -27.53 10.09 1.74
N ALA A 459 -28.18 10.93 2.53
CA ALA A 459 -28.44 12.31 2.15
C ALA A 459 -27.17 13.09 1.79
N GLY A 460 -26.06 12.88 2.53
CA GLY A 460 -24.77 13.47 2.19
C GLY A 460 -24.23 13.01 0.84
N LEU A 461 -24.27 11.72 0.52
CA LEU A 461 -23.82 11.18 -0.76
C LEU A 461 -24.69 11.65 -1.92
N ASP A 462 -26.02 11.70 -1.73
CA ASP A 462 -26.98 12.22 -2.72
C ASP A 462 -26.72 13.71 -2.98
N PHE A 463 -26.53 14.52 -1.93
CA PHE A 463 -26.15 15.93 -2.08
C PHE A 463 -24.85 16.15 -2.86
N LEU A 464 -23.84 15.34 -2.60
CA LEU A 464 -22.54 15.44 -3.31
C LEU A 464 -22.65 15.03 -4.78
N SER A 465 -23.65 14.27 -5.19
CA SER A 465 -23.87 13.83 -6.57
C SER A 465 -24.86 14.67 -7.36
N LEU A 466 -25.63 15.59 -6.72
CA LEU A 466 -26.55 16.49 -7.41
C LEU A 466 -25.82 17.33 -8.45
N THR A 467 -26.40 17.48 -9.63
CA THR A 467 -25.85 18.30 -10.74
C THR A 467 -26.69 19.53 -11.05
N ASN A 468 -27.98 19.50 -10.70
CA ASN A 468 -28.90 20.62 -10.94
C ASN A 468 -28.60 21.81 -10.00
N PRO A 469 -28.37 23.03 -10.51
CA PRO A 469 -28.01 24.20 -9.70
C PRO A 469 -29.04 24.54 -8.61
N ARG A 470 -30.33 24.55 -8.94
CA ARG A 470 -31.41 24.85 -7.97
C ARG A 470 -31.48 23.79 -6.86
N GLY A 471 -31.38 22.51 -7.25
CA GLY A 471 -31.34 21.39 -6.31
C GLY A 471 -30.15 21.47 -5.35
N VAL A 472 -28.97 21.82 -5.84
CA VAL A 472 -27.78 21.99 -5.02
C VAL A 472 -27.95 23.16 -4.02
N GLU A 473 -28.52 24.28 -4.43
CA GLU A 473 -28.73 25.43 -3.52
C GLU A 473 -29.73 25.12 -2.41
N ILE A 474 -30.86 24.49 -2.74
CA ILE A 474 -31.86 24.07 -1.75
C ILE A 474 -31.25 23.08 -0.77
N ALA A 475 -30.59 22.04 -1.28
CA ALA A 475 -29.95 21.04 -0.45
C ALA A 475 -28.82 21.63 0.42
N ARG A 476 -28.03 22.56 -0.12
CA ARG A 476 -27.00 23.25 0.64
C ARG A 476 -27.59 24.07 1.77
N LYS A 477 -28.62 24.89 1.50
CA LYS A 477 -29.32 25.66 2.53
C LYS A 477 -29.84 24.77 3.65
N ALA A 478 -30.45 23.63 3.30
CA ALA A 478 -30.96 22.69 4.28
C ALA A 478 -29.86 21.99 5.09
N MET A 479 -28.82 21.48 4.42
CA MET A 479 -27.79 20.66 5.07
C MET A 479 -26.67 21.49 5.71
N ILE A 480 -26.24 22.54 5.06
CA ILE A 480 -25.11 23.36 5.54
C ILE A 480 -25.62 24.52 6.41
N ASP A 481 -26.46 25.41 5.88
CA ASP A 481 -26.85 26.60 6.65
C ASP A 481 -27.75 26.24 7.85
N ILE A 482 -28.75 25.37 7.67
CA ILE A 482 -29.65 24.96 8.74
C ILE A 482 -29.05 23.81 9.55
N GLY A 483 -28.54 22.78 8.89
CA GLY A 483 -28.02 21.57 9.52
C GLY A 483 -26.82 21.83 10.43
N PHE A 484 -25.84 22.63 9.99
CA PHE A 484 -24.69 23.00 10.82
C PHE A 484 -25.08 23.85 12.02
N ARG A 485 -26.03 24.79 11.83
CA ARG A 485 -26.56 25.58 12.96
C ARG A 485 -27.30 24.71 13.98
N ALA A 486 -28.09 23.73 13.51
CA ALA A 486 -28.81 22.80 14.38
C ALA A 486 -27.81 21.90 15.15
N GLU A 487 -26.76 21.39 14.49
CA GLU A 487 -25.71 20.61 15.13
C GLU A 487 -24.94 21.45 16.18
N ARG A 488 -24.60 22.69 15.88
CA ARG A 488 -23.95 23.60 16.83
C ARG A 488 -24.80 23.85 18.08
N LYS A 489 -26.11 24.13 17.90
CA LYS A 489 -27.05 24.25 19.03
C LYS A 489 -27.17 22.97 19.84
N ALA A 490 -27.22 21.81 19.19
CA ALA A 490 -27.22 20.51 19.84
C ALA A 490 -25.92 20.24 20.60
N SER A 491 -24.76 20.62 20.03
CA SER A 491 -23.47 20.55 20.70
C SER A 491 -23.44 21.41 21.97
N ASP A 492 -23.91 22.64 21.89
CA ASP A 492 -23.96 23.55 23.05
C ASP A 492 -24.92 23.01 24.12
N ALA A 493 -26.11 22.54 23.75
CA ALA A 493 -27.10 21.94 24.68
C ALA A 493 -26.61 20.66 25.35
N LEU A 494 -25.86 19.83 24.62
CA LEU A 494 -25.34 18.54 25.11
C LEU A 494 -23.93 18.62 25.69
N LYS A 495 -23.37 19.82 25.85
CA LYS A 495 -21.98 20.05 26.24
C LYS A 495 -21.57 19.26 27.50
N HIS A 496 -22.42 19.24 28.50
CA HIS A 496 -22.14 18.51 29.73
C HIS A 496 -22.07 16.97 29.53
N LEU A 497 -22.90 16.41 28.64
CA LEU A 497 -22.88 14.99 28.30
C LEU A 497 -21.71 14.63 27.36
N ALA A 498 -21.27 15.58 26.55
CA ALA A 498 -20.17 15.38 25.60
C ALA A 498 -18.77 15.51 26.25
N GLN A 499 -18.62 16.29 27.32
CA GLN A 499 -17.31 16.49 27.98
C GLN A 499 -16.58 15.20 28.39
N PRO A 500 -17.24 14.17 28.98
CA PRO A 500 -16.56 12.92 29.32
C PRO A 500 -15.99 12.24 28.08
N HIS A 501 -16.70 12.27 26.94
CA HIS A 501 -16.27 11.70 25.65
C HIS A 501 -15.12 12.47 25.01
N MET A 502 -14.96 13.75 25.32
CA MET A 502 -13.79 14.54 24.90
C MET A 502 -12.54 14.15 25.68
N LYS A 503 -12.67 13.93 27.00
CA LYS A 503 -11.56 13.54 27.87
C LYS A 503 -11.15 12.08 27.68
N ARG A 504 -12.13 11.19 27.51
CA ARG A 504 -11.93 9.75 27.30
C ARG A 504 -12.90 9.23 26.24
N PRO A 505 -12.45 9.17 24.98
CA PRO A 505 -13.30 8.67 23.91
C PRO A 505 -13.83 7.26 24.20
N PRO A 506 -15.07 6.93 23.79
CA PRO A 506 -15.67 5.62 24.00
C PRO A 506 -14.94 4.52 23.22
N ASN A 507 -15.16 3.27 23.60
CA ASN A 507 -14.68 2.11 22.86
C ASN A 507 -15.32 2.06 21.46
N THR A 508 -14.53 1.68 20.47
CA THR A 508 -14.97 1.56 19.08
C THR A 508 -15.23 0.11 18.63
N THR A 509 -15.08 -0.86 19.52
CA THR A 509 -15.37 -2.27 19.23
C THR A 509 -16.86 -2.49 19.10
N GLY A 510 -17.30 -3.02 17.95
CA GLY A 510 -18.70 -3.15 17.62
C GLY A 510 -19.37 -1.82 17.28
N LYS A 511 -20.69 -1.80 17.26
CA LYS A 511 -21.48 -0.61 16.95
C LYS A 511 -22.12 -0.04 18.21
N PRO A 512 -21.75 1.16 18.66
CA PRO A 512 -22.30 1.78 19.86
C PRO A 512 -23.81 2.02 19.75
N LYS A 513 -24.49 2.14 20.89
CA LYS A 513 -25.92 2.52 20.93
C LYS A 513 -26.13 3.88 20.26
N ILE A 514 -27.31 4.10 19.68
CA ILE A 514 -27.67 5.33 18.95
C ILE A 514 -27.45 6.58 19.80
N ARG A 515 -27.83 6.54 21.09
CA ARG A 515 -27.61 7.65 22.03
C ARG A 515 -26.13 8.05 22.11
N GLU A 516 -25.23 7.08 22.25
CA GLU A 516 -23.79 7.33 22.31
C GLU A 516 -23.24 7.87 20.97
N GLN A 517 -23.78 7.39 19.87
CA GLN A 517 -23.40 7.90 18.55
C GLN A 517 -23.79 9.37 18.38
N ILE A 518 -25.00 9.76 18.83
CA ILE A 518 -25.45 11.15 18.76
C ILE A 518 -24.58 12.04 19.65
N ILE A 519 -24.34 11.66 20.91
CA ILE A 519 -23.48 12.40 21.82
C ILE A 519 -22.07 12.57 21.22
N THR A 520 -21.53 11.50 20.66
CA THR A 520 -20.19 11.50 20.07
C THR A 520 -20.12 12.33 18.79
N LEU A 521 -21.19 12.40 18.00
CA LEU A 521 -21.28 13.22 16.80
C LEU A 521 -21.13 14.72 17.12
N VAL A 522 -21.84 15.17 18.19
CA VAL A 522 -21.87 16.57 18.62
C VAL A 522 -20.76 16.94 19.63
N THR A 523 -19.83 16.04 19.91
CA THR A 523 -18.74 16.25 20.88
C THR A 523 -17.87 17.47 20.53
N ARG A 524 -17.66 17.74 19.25
CA ARG A 524 -16.95 18.89 18.71
C ARG A 524 -17.80 19.49 17.61
N ARG A 525 -18.23 20.73 17.83
CA ARG A 525 -19.16 21.43 16.94
C ARG A 525 -18.58 21.63 15.53
N LEU A 526 -19.45 21.63 14.54
CA LEU A 526 -19.13 22.00 13.17
C LEU A 526 -18.75 23.48 13.06
N PRO A 527 -17.88 23.86 12.13
CA PRO A 527 -17.55 25.25 11.88
C PRO A 527 -18.79 26.03 11.40
N GLU A 528 -18.78 27.31 11.58
CA GLU A 528 -19.77 28.20 11.00
C GLU A 528 -19.54 28.33 9.49
N PRO A 529 -20.60 28.21 8.66
CA PRO A 529 -20.43 28.42 7.22
C PRO A 529 -19.96 29.85 6.94
N ARG A 530 -18.83 30.04 6.30
CA ARG A 530 -18.29 31.38 5.95
C ARG A 530 -19.05 32.03 4.79
N MET A 531 -19.62 31.22 3.90
CA MET A 531 -20.38 31.67 2.75
C MET A 531 -21.74 31.00 2.69
N HIS A 532 -22.79 31.73 2.36
CA HIS A 532 -24.17 31.21 2.26
C HIS A 532 -24.59 30.87 0.82
N LYS A 533 -23.82 31.30 -0.18
CA LYS A 533 -24.08 31.04 -1.59
C LYS A 533 -23.01 30.11 -2.16
N THR A 534 -23.39 29.32 -3.15
CA THR A 534 -22.43 28.51 -3.91
C THR A 534 -21.53 29.36 -4.79
N LEU A 535 -20.39 28.88 -5.21
CA LEU A 535 -19.49 29.58 -6.13
C LEU A 535 -20.23 29.98 -7.42
N ARG A 536 -21.01 29.05 -7.99
CA ARG A 536 -21.78 29.30 -9.23
C ARG A 536 -22.86 30.37 -9.06
N SER A 537 -23.52 30.40 -7.92
CA SER A 537 -24.50 31.44 -7.59
C SER A 537 -23.85 32.82 -7.47
N LEU A 538 -22.64 32.89 -6.90
CA LEU A 538 -21.88 34.15 -6.78
C LEU A 538 -21.46 34.69 -8.14
N LEU A 539 -21.00 33.82 -9.01
CA LEU A 539 -20.54 34.13 -10.37
C LEU A 539 -21.67 34.14 -11.42
N LYS A 540 -22.92 33.90 -11.00
CA LYS A 540 -24.10 33.77 -11.88
C LYS A 540 -23.96 32.66 -12.96
N LEU A 541 -23.23 31.60 -12.68
CA LEU A 541 -23.01 30.47 -13.57
C LEU A 541 -24.09 29.38 -13.39
N THR A 542 -25.34 29.74 -13.67
CA THR A 542 -26.49 28.85 -13.41
C THR A 542 -27.03 28.16 -14.65
N ASP A 543 -26.56 28.53 -15.84
CA ASP A 543 -26.95 27.91 -17.10
C ASP A 543 -26.11 26.65 -17.34
N PRO A 544 -26.73 25.44 -17.33
CA PRO A 544 -26.01 24.19 -17.53
C PRO A 544 -25.67 23.87 -19.01
N THR A 545 -26.10 24.73 -19.94
CA THR A 545 -25.88 24.55 -21.38
C THR A 545 -24.67 25.35 -21.88
N THR A 546 -24.10 26.23 -21.07
CA THR A 546 -22.94 27.06 -21.42
C THR A 546 -21.73 26.71 -20.58
N VAL A 547 -20.57 26.58 -21.22
CA VAL A 547 -19.27 26.47 -20.53
C VAL A 547 -18.73 27.85 -20.24
N PRO A 548 -18.49 28.23 -18.96
CA PRO A 548 -17.88 29.49 -18.63
C PRO A 548 -16.38 29.44 -18.80
N ILE A 549 -15.83 30.48 -19.44
CA ILE A 549 -14.40 30.77 -19.50
C ILE A 549 -14.17 32.04 -18.70
N ILE A 550 -13.41 31.94 -17.61
CA ILE A 550 -13.06 33.09 -16.76
C ILE A 550 -11.68 33.58 -17.17
N ARG A 551 -11.60 34.85 -17.61
CA ARG A 551 -10.35 35.46 -18.08
C ARG A 551 -10.41 36.97 -18.05
N LYS A 552 -9.27 37.65 -18.02
CA LYS A 552 -9.17 39.06 -18.29
C LYS A 552 -9.41 39.35 -19.80
N LYS A 553 -9.97 40.48 -20.11
CA LYS A 553 -10.29 40.88 -21.51
C LYS A 553 -9.07 40.92 -22.40
N GLU A 554 -7.94 41.36 -21.85
CA GLU A 554 -6.64 41.46 -22.50
C GLU A 554 -5.88 40.11 -22.60
N CYS A 555 -6.34 39.07 -21.94
CA CYS A 555 -5.65 37.77 -21.85
C CYS A 555 -6.30 36.67 -22.72
N ARG A 556 -6.84 37.02 -23.90
CA ARG A 556 -7.51 36.05 -24.77
C ARG A 556 -6.57 35.03 -25.41
N ASP A 557 -5.31 35.40 -25.59
CA ASP A 557 -4.25 34.53 -26.16
C ASP A 557 -3.38 33.92 -25.06
N ALA A 558 -3.72 34.06 -23.77
CA ALA A 558 -2.96 33.51 -22.68
C ALA A 558 -3.20 32.00 -22.53
N GLU A 559 -2.36 31.35 -21.72
CA GLU A 559 -2.50 29.94 -21.35
C GLU A 559 -3.93 29.62 -20.86
N ALA A 560 -4.49 28.52 -21.37
CA ALA A 560 -5.80 28.05 -20.98
C ALA A 560 -5.67 26.78 -20.10
N VAL A 561 -6.43 26.76 -18.99
CA VAL A 561 -6.50 25.62 -18.09
C VAL A 561 -7.95 25.15 -17.90
N PHE A 562 -8.12 23.86 -17.67
CA PHE A 562 -9.41 23.29 -17.27
C PHE A 562 -9.43 23.12 -15.76
N TYR A 563 -10.28 23.84 -15.06
CA TYR A 563 -10.42 23.75 -13.61
C TYR A 563 -11.60 22.86 -13.21
N PHE A 564 -11.29 21.77 -12.48
CA PHE A 564 -12.29 20.89 -11.86
C PHE A 564 -12.40 21.23 -10.35
N PRO A 565 -13.38 22.03 -9.90
CA PRO A 565 -13.48 22.43 -8.50
C PRO A 565 -13.81 21.26 -7.56
N GLY A 566 -14.62 20.30 -8.04
CA GLY A 566 -15.11 19.20 -7.24
C GLY A 566 -16.21 19.58 -6.24
N CYS A 567 -16.83 18.56 -5.66
CA CYS A 567 -18.03 18.75 -4.82
C CYS A 567 -17.74 19.48 -3.49
N GLY A 568 -16.55 19.34 -2.91
CA GLY A 568 -16.17 19.99 -1.66
C GLY A 568 -16.03 21.52 -1.82
N ASN A 569 -15.31 21.93 -2.84
CA ASN A 569 -14.90 23.33 -3.06
C ASN A 569 -15.94 24.18 -3.79
N GLU A 570 -16.97 23.55 -4.36
CA GLU A 570 -18.11 24.29 -4.92
C GLU A 570 -19.30 24.39 -3.97
N ARG A 571 -19.52 23.36 -3.13
CA ARG A 571 -20.76 23.22 -2.35
C ARG A 571 -20.57 23.48 -0.87
N LEU A 572 -19.48 22.91 -0.29
CA LEU A 572 -19.24 23.02 1.16
C LEU A 572 -18.43 24.27 1.50
N PHE A 573 -17.35 24.50 0.76
CA PHE A 573 -16.40 25.60 0.97
C PHE A 573 -16.21 26.41 -0.33
N PRO A 574 -17.23 27.20 -0.75
CA PRO A 574 -17.17 27.95 -2.00
C PRO A 574 -16.03 28.96 -2.07
N GLU A 575 -15.57 29.42 -0.91
CA GLU A 575 -14.41 30.32 -0.78
C GLU A 575 -13.12 29.68 -1.36
N VAL A 576 -12.97 28.37 -1.29
CA VAL A 576 -11.79 27.68 -1.85
C VAL A 576 -11.82 27.78 -3.38
N GLY A 577 -12.96 27.48 -3.99
CA GLY A 577 -13.12 27.58 -5.43
C GLY A 577 -12.94 29.02 -5.93
N ALA A 578 -13.45 30.00 -5.17
CA ALA A 578 -13.27 31.40 -5.46
C ALA A 578 -11.80 31.85 -5.37
N ALA A 579 -11.07 31.41 -4.35
CA ALA A 579 -9.65 31.71 -4.19
C ALA A 579 -8.80 31.12 -5.35
N VAL A 580 -9.10 29.88 -5.77
CA VAL A 580 -8.44 29.29 -6.95
C VAL A 580 -8.66 30.16 -8.20
N LEU A 581 -9.91 30.57 -8.44
CA LEU A 581 -10.22 31.42 -9.58
C LEU A 581 -9.59 32.80 -9.48
N THR A 582 -9.53 33.35 -8.28
CA THR A 582 -8.86 34.66 -8.04
C THR A 582 -7.38 34.57 -8.40
N MET A 583 -6.68 33.51 -7.91
CA MET A 583 -5.26 33.34 -8.19
C MET A 583 -4.97 33.13 -9.67
N LEU A 584 -5.80 32.32 -10.37
CA LEU A 584 -5.65 32.07 -11.80
C LEU A 584 -5.99 33.33 -12.64
N TYR A 585 -7.10 34.02 -12.31
CA TYR A 585 -7.52 35.23 -13.00
C TYR A 585 -6.49 36.36 -12.87
N ALA A 586 -5.98 36.56 -11.68
CA ALA A 586 -4.98 37.59 -11.43
C ALA A 586 -3.65 37.29 -12.15
N SER A 587 -3.30 36.02 -12.31
CA SER A 587 -2.14 35.56 -13.08
C SER A 587 -2.37 35.62 -14.61
N GLY A 588 -3.52 36.13 -15.08
CA GLY A 588 -3.83 36.24 -16.50
C GLY A 588 -4.16 34.91 -17.19
N ILE A 589 -4.47 33.85 -16.44
CA ILE A 589 -4.78 32.51 -16.97
C ILE A 589 -6.26 32.44 -17.38
N GLN A 590 -6.51 31.86 -18.57
CA GLN A 590 -7.86 31.56 -19.02
C GLN A 590 -8.35 30.27 -18.33
N THR A 591 -9.42 30.35 -17.56
CA THR A 591 -9.90 29.21 -16.79
C THR A 591 -11.25 28.72 -17.29
N VAL A 592 -11.26 27.51 -17.86
CA VAL A 592 -12.46 26.80 -18.29
C VAL A 592 -13.02 26.02 -17.12
N ILE A 593 -14.31 26.17 -16.78
CA ILE A 593 -15.00 25.43 -15.72
C ILE A 593 -16.11 24.59 -16.33
N PRO A 594 -16.36 23.34 -15.87
CA PRO A 594 -17.52 22.55 -16.32
C PRO A 594 -18.83 23.30 -16.14
N PRO A 595 -19.83 23.13 -17.03
CA PRO A 595 -21.11 23.87 -16.98
C PRO A 595 -22.01 23.48 -15.79
N LYS A 596 -21.77 22.33 -15.17
CA LYS A 596 -22.61 21.77 -14.09
C LYS A 596 -21.82 21.55 -12.81
N PHE A 597 -22.52 21.43 -11.71
CA PHE A 597 -21.94 20.91 -10.47
C PHE A 597 -21.53 19.44 -10.67
N LEU A 598 -20.27 19.13 -10.49
CA LEU A 598 -19.75 17.79 -10.70
C LEU A 598 -19.11 17.22 -9.43
N CYS A 599 -19.17 15.88 -9.34
CA CYS A 599 -18.41 15.10 -8.38
C CYS A 599 -17.43 14.20 -9.14
N CYS A 600 -16.24 13.95 -8.60
CA CYS A 600 -15.29 13.02 -9.20
C CYS A 600 -15.70 11.54 -9.11
N GLY A 601 -16.74 11.21 -8.33
CA GLY A 601 -17.21 9.82 -8.11
C GLY A 601 -16.53 9.09 -6.95
N TYR A 602 -15.46 9.62 -6.38
CA TYR A 602 -14.75 8.97 -5.28
C TYR A 602 -15.59 8.78 -4.00
N PRO A 603 -16.43 9.74 -3.56
CA PRO A 603 -17.30 9.52 -2.41
C PRO A 603 -18.19 8.29 -2.55
N GLN A 604 -18.74 8.06 -3.73
CA GLN A 604 -19.57 6.90 -4.04
C GLN A 604 -18.75 5.61 -4.09
N LYS A 605 -17.62 5.62 -4.82
CA LYS A 605 -16.65 4.52 -4.90
C LYS A 605 -16.20 4.08 -3.49
N GLY A 606 -15.79 5.02 -2.67
CA GLY A 606 -15.33 4.76 -1.30
C GLY A 606 -16.41 4.24 -0.34
N ASN A 607 -17.67 4.42 -0.67
CA ASN A 607 -18.82 3.96 0.14
C ASN A 607 -19.50 2.69 -0.40
N GLY A 608 -18.87 1.99 -1.36
CA GLY A 608 -19.39 0.73 -1.90
C GLY A 608 -20.49 0.89 -2.95
N GLN A 609 -20.55 2.04 -3.63
CA GLN A 609 -21.48 2.32 -4.73
C GLN A 609 -20.71 2.35 -6.06
N ALA A 610 -19.99 1.26 -6.37
CA ALA A 610 -19.07 1.19 -7.51
C ALA A 610 -19.76 1.47 -8.85
N GLU A 611 -20.97 0.95 -9.05
CA GLU A 611 -21.74 1.14 -10.28
C GLU A 611 -22.12 2.61 -10.47
N PHE A 612 -22.66 3.23 -9.43
CA PHE A 612 -23.01 4.65 -9.46
C PHE A 612 -21.77 5.54 -9.65
N ALA A 613 -20.64 5.19 -9.02
CA ALA A 613 -19.39 5.88 -9.24
C ALA A 613 -18.92 5.79 -10.70
N ARG A 614 -19.04 4.61 -11.34
CA ARG A 614 -18.75 4.42 -12.77
C ARG A 614 -19.64 5.27 -13.67
N GLN A 615 -20.95 5.33 -13.39
CA GLN A 615 -21.88 6.19 -14.11
C GLN A 615 -21.48 7.68 -14.03
N ILE A 616 -21.09 8.15 -12.82
CA ILE A 616 -20.59 9.53 -12.65
C ILE A 616 -19.35 9.77 -13.51
N VAL A 617 -18.37 8.87 -13.49
CA VAL A 617 -17.13 8.99 -14.27
C VAL A 617 -17.44 9.02 -15.77
N THR A 618 -18.28 8.11 -16.26
CA THR A 618 -18.68 8.05 -17.68
C THR A 618 -19.39 9.32 -18.13
N ASN A 619 -20.37 9.79 -17.34
CA ASN A 619 -21.11 11.01 -17.67
C ASN A 619 -20.20 12.26 -17.68
N ASN A 620 -19.26 12.34 -16.74
CA ASN A 620 -18.29 13.42 -16.71
C ASN A 620 -17.35 13.37 -17.92
N ARG A 621 -16.84 12.18 -18.29
CA ARG A 621 -15.98 12.02 -19.47
C ARG A 621 -16.69 12.44 -20.77
N ILE A 622 -17.94 12.03 -20.95
CA ILE A 622 -18.76 12.44 -22.10
C ILE A 622 -18.86 13.97 -22.15
N LEU A 623 -19.16 14.60 -21.02
CA LEU A 623 -19.25 16.06 -20.93
C LEU A 623 -17.90 16.73 -21.26
N PHE A 624 -16.79 16.20 -20.75
CA PHE A 624 -15.47 16.76 -20.99
C PHE A 624 -15.03 16.63 -22.45
N HIS A 625 -15.36 15.51 -23.13
CA HIS A 625 -15.14 15.39 -24.58
C HIS A 625 -15.96 16.42 -25.39
N ARG A 626 -17.21 16.70 -24.99
CA ARG A 626 -17.99 17.76 -25.62
C ARG A 626 -17.32 19.13 -25.42
N ILE A 627 -16.89 19.45 -24.19
CA ILE A 627 -16.18 20.67 -23.90
C ILE A 627 -14.91 20.80 -24.74
N ALA A 628 -14.11 19.75 -24.80
CA ALA A 628 -12.88 19.73 -25.59
C ALA A 628 -13.14 19.97 -27.08
N ASN A 629 -14.20 19.36 -27.64
CA ASN A 629 -14.59 19.56 -29.04
C ASN A 629 -15.11 20.98 -29.30
N THR A 630 -15.90 21.54 -28.37
CA THR A 630 -16.46 22.90 -28.52
C THR A 630 -15.37 23.96 -28.36
N LEU A 631 -14.44 23.74 -27.47
CA LEU A 631 -13.35 24.68 -27.16
C LEU A 631 -12.02 24.24 -27.82
N ASN A 632 -12.06 23.59 -28.97
CA ASN A 632 -10.90 23.07 -29.68
C ASN A 632 -9.89 24.16 -30.12
N TYR A 633 -10.30 25.43 -30.11
CA TYR A 633 -9.46 26.58 -30.35
C TYR A 633 -8.61 26.98 -29.10
N LEU A 634 -8.90 26.43 -27.95
CA LEU A 634 -8.09 26.60 -26.74
C LEU A 634 -7.16 25.40 -26.55
N ASP A 635 -5.88 25.66 -26.51
CA ASP A 635 -4.86 24.60 -26.26
C ASP A 635 -4.76 24.31 -24.75
N ILE A 636 -5.69 23.51 -24.21
CA ILE A 636 -5.72 23.13 -22.79
C ILE A 636 -4.69 22.04 -22.52
N LYS A 637 -3.56 22.41 -21.93
CA LYS A 637 -2.48 21.49 -21.53
C LYS A 637 -2.46 21.14 -20.03
N THR A 638 -3.28 21.81 -19.23
CA THR A 638 -3.29 21.56 -17.79
C THR A 638 -4.72 21.48 -17.25
N VAL A 639 -5.00 20.37 -16.56
CA VAL A 639 -6.21 20.19 -15.76
C VAL A 639 -5.86 20.48 -14.32
N ILE A 640 -6.55 21.45 -13.72
CA ILE A 640 -6.31 21.89 -12.35
C ILE A 640 -7.40 21.36 -11.42
N THR A 641 -7.03 20.93 -10.25
CA THR A 641 -7.96 20.61 -9.15
C THR A 641 -7.46 21.22 -7.84
N SER A 642 -8.33 21.32 -6.86
CA SER A 642 -8.01 21.83 -5.52
C SER A 642 -8.37 20.85 -4.42
N CYS A 643 -8.29 19.54 -4.70
CA CYS A 643 -8.59 18.49 -3.75
C CYS A 643 -7.82 17.21 -4.10
N GLY A 644 -6.96 16.74 -3.21
CA GLY A 644 -6.16 15.53 -3.44
C GLY A 644 -6.99 14.26 -3.69
N THR A 645 -8.20 14.17 -3.15
CA THR A 645 -9.12 13.06 -3.46
C THR A 645 -9.64 13.14 -4.91
N CYS A 646 -9.96 14.36 -5.39
CA CYS A 646 -10.33 14.57 -6.78
C CYS A 646 -9.13 14.28 -7.71
N LEU A 647 -7.94 14.80 -7.38
CA LEU A 647 -6.72 14.55 -8.14
C LEU A 647 -6.45 13.06 -8.33
N LYS A 648 -6.57 12.28 -7.24
CA LYS A 648 -6.41 10.83 -7.31
C LYS A 648 -7.46 10.18 -8.22
N GLN A 649 -8.72 10.55 -8.11
CA GLN A 649 -9.80 9.93 -8.90
C GLN A 649 -9.76 10.37 -10.37
N LEU A 650 -9.38 11.62 -10.66
CA LEU A 650 -9.30 12.15 -12.00
C LEU A 650 -8.18 11.52 -12.84
N ARG A 651 -7.17 10.90 -12.22
CA ARG A 651 -6.16 10.08 -12.93
C ARG A 651 -6.79 8.89 -13.66
N ASP A 652 -7.91 8.36 -13.14
CA ASP A 652 -8.67 7.27 -13.78
C ASP A 652 -9.57 7.78 -14.94
N TYR A 653 -9.55 9.09 -15.27
CA TYR A 653 -10.35 9.70 -16.33
C TYR A 653 -9.66 9.71 -17.69
N HIS A 654 -8.36 9.42 -17.75
CA HIS A 654 -7.57 9.44 -18.99
C HIS A 654 -7.73 10.76 -19.74
N PHE A 655 -7.38 11.85 -19.07
CA PHE A 655 -7.56 13.21 -19.63
C PHE A 655 -6.73 13.46 -20.89
N GLU A 656 -5.67 12.72 -21.11
CA GLU A 656 -4.87 12.73 -22.33
C GLU A 656 -5.67 12.33 -23.60
N GLU A 657 -6.75 11.54 -23.42
CA GLU A 657 -7.70 11.20 -24.48
C GLU A 657 -8.72 12.33 -24.73
N ILE A 658 -8.91 13.22 -23.75
CA ILE A 658 -9.88 14.33 -23.79
C ILE A 658 -9.21 15.61 -24.29
N PHE A 659 -8.09 15.97 -23.65
CA PHE A 659 -7.24 17.09 -24.01
C PHE A 659 -5.85 16.56 -24.35
N PRO A 660 -5.47 16.43 -25.63
CA PRO A 660 -4.21 15.81 -26.03
C PRO A 660 -2.97 16.48 -25.42
N GLY A 661 -2.13 15.67 -24.81
CA GLY A 661 -0.89 16.12 -24.15
C GLY A 661 -1.10 16.88 -22.83
N CYS A 662 -2.30 16.82 -22.24
CA CYS A 662 -2.53 17.48 -20.97
C CYS A 662 -1.97 16.70 -19.77
N ARG A 663 -1.70 17.44 -18.69
CA ARG A 663 -1.31 16.94 -17.37
C ARG A 663 -2.35 17.36 -16.32
N ILE A 664 -2.40 16.61 -15.23
CA ILE A 664 -3.31 16.93 -14.12
C ILE A 664 -2.47 17.39 -12.92
N LEU A 665 -2.73 18.58 -12.41
CA LEU A 665 -2.05 19.17 -11.27
C LEU A 665 -3.04 19.65 -10.20
N ASP A 666 -2.57 19.69 -8.98
CA ASP A 666 -3.22 20.50 -7.94
C ASP A 666 -2.85 21.97 -8.12
N ILE A 667 -3.77 22.87 -7.70
CA ILE A 667 -3.56 24.32 -7.80
C ILE A 667 -2.27 24.77 -7.12
N HIS A 668 -1.89 24.16 -6.00
CA HIS A 668 -0.71 24.56 -5.26
C HIS A 668 0.59 24.20 -6.00
N ASP A 669 0.68 23.01 -6.61
CA ASP A 669 1.81 22.64 -7.47
C ASP A 669 1.87 23.56 -8.70
N TYR A 670 0.72 23.88 -9.30
CA TYR A 670 0.64 24.80 -10.43
C TYR A 670 1.14 26.21 -10.07
N LEU A 671 0.69 26.75 -8.93
CA LEU A 671 1.14 28.07 -8.47
C LEU A 671 2.63 28.10 -8.11
N ALA A 672 3.15 27.00 -7.53
CA ALA A 672 4.58 26.88 -7.27
C ALA A 672 5.41 26.84 -8.57
N GLU A 673 4.96 26.15 -9.61
CA GLU A 673 5.56 26.18 -10.94
C GLU A 673 5.55 27.57 -11.59
N LYS A 674 4.51 28.37 -11.27
CA LYS A 674 4.42 29.79 -11.72
C LYS A 674 5.26 30.75 -10.87
N GLY A 675 6.01 30.25 -9.89
CA GLY A 675 6.92 31.04 -9.06
C GLY A 675 6.22 31.86 -7.98
N VAL A 676 4.98 31.51 -7.61
CA VAL A 676 4.27 32.21 -6.53
C VAL A 676 4.95 31.87 -5.21
N SER A 677 5.34 32.90 -4.47
CA SER A 677 5.94 32.80 -3.14
C SER A 677 5.45 33.97 -2.29
N LEU A 678 4.85 33.69 -1.14
CA LEU A 678 4.21 34.68 -0.29
C LEU A 678 4.80 34.67 1.12
N VAL A 679 4.86 35.83 1.72
CA VAL A 679 5.22 36.02 3.12
C VAL A 679 3.93 36.19 3.91
N GLY A 680 3.78 35.45 4.97
CA GLY A 680 2.63 35.45 5.85
C GLY A 680 2.53 36.73 6.70
N GLU A 681 1.48 36.83 7.50
CA GLU A 681 1.29 37.96 8.42
C GLU A 681 2.33 37.93 9.55
N GLU A 682 2.70 39.13 9.99
CA GLU A 682 3.51 39.31 11.20
C GLU A 682 2.83 38.62 12.40
N ASN A 683 3.62 38.06 13.28
CA ASN A 683 3.13 37.40 14.48
C ASN A 683 2.17 36.21 14.24
N THR A 684 2.27 35.57 13.06
CA THR A 684 1.52 34.35 12.72
C THR A 684 2.47 33.18 12.43
N ARG A 685 2.19 32.03 13.02
CA ARG A 685 2.89 30.74 12.71
C ARG A 685 1.96 29.82 11.92
N TYR A 686 2.54 29.21 10.92
CA TYR A 686 1.83 28.28 10.06
C TYR A 686 2.24 26.83 10.34
N LEU A 687 1.22 26.01 10.58
CA LEU A 687 1.35 24.54 10.60
C LEU A 687 0.64 23.99 9.38
N PHE A 688 1.16 22.94 8.78
CA PHE A 688 0.51 22.28 7.65
C PHE A 688 -0.01 20.91 8.02
N HIS A 689 -1.28 20.66 7.74
CA HIS A 689 -1.89 19.34 7.81
C HIS A 689 -1.91 18.67 6.44
N ASN A 690 -1.01 17.70 6.23
CA ASN A 690 -0.99 16.94 4.99
C ASN A 690 -2.21 16.02 4.89
N PRO A 691 -3.07 16.18 3.88
CA PRO A 691 -4.25 15.34 3.67
C PRO A 691 -3.91 13.86 3.46
N CYS A 692 -4.90 12.98 3.70
CA CYS A 692 -4.75 11.55 3.47
C CYS A 692 -4.43 11.21 2.00
N HIS A 693 -5.08 11.89 1.07
CA HIS A 693 -4.71 11.92 -0.34
C HIS A 693 -3.98 13.25 -0.56
N THR A 694 -2.65 13.18 -0.52
CA THR A 694 -1.84 14.37 -0.76
C THR A 694 -2.08 14.87 -2.19
N PRO A 695 -2.33 16.17 -2.38
CA PRO A 695 -2.46 16.74 -3.71
C PRO A 695 -1.12 16.97 -4.41
N PHE A 696 -0.03 17.01 -3.65
CA PHE A 696 1.29 17.37 -4.16
C PHE A 696 1.95 16.23 -4.94
N ALA A 697 2.58 16.57 -6.06
CA ALA A 697 3.30 15.63 -6.92
C ALA A 697 4.63 15.17 -6.29
N GLY A 698 5.27 16.01 -5.51
CA GLY A 698 6.55 15.73 -4.86
C GLY A 698 6.46 14.73 -3.70
N SER A 699 7.56 14.08 -3.39
CA SER A 699 7.67 13.15 -2.27
C SER A 699 7.54 13.82 -0.89
N THR A 700 7.79 15.12 -0.82
CA THR A 700 7.80 15.91 0.40
C THR A 700 6.87 17.13 0.26
N PRO A 701 5.60 17.03 0.67
CA PRO A 701 4.61 18.11 0.56
C PRO A 701 5.06 19.45 1.13
N LEU A 702 5.85 19.43 2.21
CA LEU A 702 6.39 20.64 2.83
C LEU A 702 7.32 21.44 1.91
N LEU A 703 7.97 20.83 0.93
CA LEU A 703 8.81 21.58 -0.02
C LEU A 703 7.94 22.55 -0.81
N THR A 704 6.85 22.06 -1.42
CA THR A 704 5.90 22.92 -2.15
C THR A 704 5.24 23.95 -1.23
N VAL A 705 4.81 23.54 -0.04
CA VAL A 705 4.16 24.47 0.91
C VAL A 705 5.12 25.58 1.32
N ASN A 706 6.38 25.26 1.66
CA ASN A 706 7.39 26.25 2.05
C ASN A 706 7.92 27.10 0.87
N GLN A 707 7.73 26.64 -0.36
CA GLN A 707 7.97 27.46 -1.54
C GLN A 707 6.86 28.51 -1.71
N LEU A 708 5.60 28.12 -1.41
CA LEU A 708 4.42 28.99 -1.58
C LEU A 708 4.22 29.99 -0.46
N ILE A 709 4.52 29.61 0.79
CA ILE A 709 4.27 30.44 1.98
C ILE A 709 5.31 30.22 3.08
N THR A 710 5.72 31.32 3.71
CA THR A 710 6.50 31.33 4.96
C THR A 710 5.80 32.24 5.97
N ALA A 711 6.15 32.14 7.25
CA ALA A 711 5.68 33.11 8.26
C ALA A 711 6.24 34.52 7.99
N GLY A 712 5.67 35.55 8.63
CA GLY A 712 6.09 36.95 8.47
C GLY A 712 7.57 37.21 8.78
N ASP A 713 8.15 36.42 9.68
CA ASP A 713 9.58 36.47 10.05
C ASP A 713 10.45 35.50 9.24
N GLY A 714 9.92 34.90 8.16
CA GLY A 714 10.63 33.95 7.34
C GLY A 714 10.66 32.51 7.88
N THR A 715 10.07 32.25 9.05
CA THR A 715 10.00 30.88 9.60
C THR A 715 9.23 29.94 8.68
N LYS A 716 9.77 28.74 8.47
CA LYS A 716 9.16 27.70 7.63
C LYS A 716 7.94 27.08 8.30
N VAL A 717 7.00 26.67 7.48
CA VAL A 717 5.81 25.91 7.88
C VAL A 717 6.21 24.53 8.39
N GLU A 718 5.63 24.07 9.50
CA GLU A 718 5.86 22.76 10.08
C GLU A 718 4.69 21.80 9.80
N LEU A 719 4.99 20.49 9.65
CA LEU A 719 3.94 19.47 9.52
C LEU A 719 3.27 19.17 10.86
N THR A 720 1.93 19.04 10.84
CA THR A 720 1.21 18.36 11.91
C THR A 720 1.09 16.86 11.59
N ASP A 721 1.14 16.03 12.65
CA ASP A 721 0.88 14.58 12.52
C ASP A 721 -0.62 14.27 12.72
N ARG A 722 -0.99 13.00 12.67
CA ARG A 722 -2.32 12.45 12.89
C ARG A 722 -3.35 12.88 11.84
N CYS A 723 -4.47 12.13 11.81
CA CYS A 723 -5.58 12.37 10.91
C CYS A 723 -6.53 13.44 11.47
N CYS A 724 -7.17 14.24 10.60
CA CYS A 724 -8.17 15.22 10.99
C CYS A 724 -9.46 14.61 11.59
N GLY A 725 -9.71 13.33 11.36
CA GLY A 725 -10.87 12.59 11.89
C GLY A 725 -12.18 12.81 11.14
N GLU A 726 -12.17 13.46 9.97
CA GLU A 726 -13.39 13.69 9.19
C GLU A 726 -13.62 12.63 8.11
N SER A 727 -12.66 12.43 7.21
CA SER A 727 -12.69 11.43 6.13
C SER A 727 -14.04 11.34 5.39
N GLY A 728 -14.57 12.46 4.96
CA GLY A 728 -15.86 12.56 4.26
C GLY A 728 -17.04 12.06 5.11
N THR A 729 -17.77 11.07 4.63
CA THR A 729 -18.95 10.52 5.33
C THR A 729 -18.60 9.62 6.52
N PHE A 730 -17.33 9.36 6.77
CA PHE A 730 -16.88 8.49 7.87
C PHE A 730 -17.27 9.04 9.24
N ALA A 731 -17.09 10.34 9.46
CA ALA A 731 -17.40 10.99 10.73
C ALA A 731 -18.89 10.90 11.10
N VAL A 732 -19.77 10.77 10.13
CA VAL A 732 -21.22 10.59 10.31
C VAL A 732 -21.57 9.10 10.45
N SER A 733 -20.85 8.23 9.75
CA SER A 733 -21.11 6.78 9.77
C SER A 733 -20.63 6.12 11.06
N ARG A 734 -19.47 6.53 11.56
CA ARG A 734 -18.81 6.00 12.76
C ARG A 734 -18.23 7.15 13.59
N PRO A 735 -19.11 7.98 14.21
CA PRO A 735 -18.69 9.11 15.04
C PRO A 735 -17.82 8.67 16.23
N ASP A 736 -18.03 7.47 16.78
CA ASP A 736 -17.22 6.86 17.82
C ASP A 736 -15.76 6.71 17.41
N ILE A 737 -15.50 6.14 16.23
CA ILE A 737 -14.14 5.98 15.70
C ILE A 737 -13.55 7.35 15.32
N ALA A 738 -14.34 8.21 14.68
CA ALA A 738 -13.92 9.57 14.33
C ALA A 738 -13.49 10.36 15.58
N ASN A 739 -14.21 10.24 16.69
CA ASN A 739 -13.87 10.91 17.93
C ASN A 739 -12.54 10.40 18.54
N GLN A 740 -12.27 9.10 18.46
CA GLN A 740 -10.96 8.54 18.85
C GLN A 740 -9.81 9.15 18.02
N VAL A 741 -10.01 9.28 16.71
CA VAL A 741 -9.03 9.89 15.82
C VAL A 741 -8.85 11.37 16.11
N ARG A 742 -9.96 12.10 16.31
CA ARG A 742 -9.99 13.53 16.66
C ARG A 742 -9.30 13.82 17.97
N PHE A 743 -9.49 12.99 18.98
CA PHE A 743 -8.81 13.14 20.26
C PHE A 743 -7.28 13.19 20.09
N ARG A 744 -6.74 12.28 19.28
CA ARG A 744 -5.30 12.24 19.02
C ARG A 744 -4.80 13.41 18.18
N LYS A 745 -5.63 13.92 17.27
CA LYS A 745 -5.30 15.12 16.49
C LYS A 745 -5.25 16.37 17.35
N GLU A 746 -6.22 16.49 18.24
CA GLU A 746 -6.25 17.62 19.19
C GLU A 746 -5.04 17.59 20.13
N GLU A 747 -4.64 16.41 20.62
CA GLU A 747 -3.41 16.21 21.40
C GLU A 747 -2.16 16.72 20.62
N ASP A 748 -2.02 16.34 19.35
CA ASP A 748 -0.91 16.76 18.49
C ASP A 748 -0.86 18.29 18.32
N ILE A 749 -2.01 18.92 18.08
CA ILE A 749 -2.10 20.37 17.92
C ILE A 749 -1.71 21.09 19.23
N ARG A 750 -2.24 20.63 20.37
CA ARG A 750 -1.92 21.20 21.68
C ARG A 750 -0.43 21.13 22.00
N LEU A 751 0.18 19.95 21.79
CA LEU A 751 1.61 19.76 22.02
C LEU A 751 2.46 20.72 21.18
N ARG A 752 2.10 20.92 19.91
CA ARG A 752 2.83 21.85 19.03
C ARG A 752 2.65 23.29 19.44
N LYS A 753 1.43 23.69 19.80
CA LYS A 753 1.17 25.03 20.30
C LYS A 753 1.95 25.32 21.58
N THR A 754 1.89 24.40 22.56
CA THR A 754 2.67 24.55 23.80
C THR A 754 4.17 24.64 23.54
N ARG A 755 4.70 23.91 22.53
CA ARG A 755 6.10 24.04 22.12
C ARG A 755 6.40 25.45 21.61
N LEU A 756 5.57 25.98 20.69
CA LEU A 756 5.74 27.33 20.16
C LEU A 756 5.69 28.39 21.29
N GLU A 757 4.77 28.22 22.22
CA GLU A 757 4.65 29.08 23.41
C GLU A 757 5.89 28.99 24.32
N SER A 758 6.44 27.77 24.49
CA SER A 758 7.69 27.56 25.25
C SER A 758 8.91 28.20 24.56
N ASP A 759 8.90 28.26 23.24
CA ASP A 759 9.93 28.91 22.42
C ASP A 759 9.73 30.46 22.36
N GLY A 760 8.78 31.00 23.16
CA GLY A 760 8.53 32.46 23.31
C GLY A 760 7.55 33.03 22.30
N PHE A 761 6.88 32.21 21.50
CA PHE A 761 5.89 32.70 20.53
C PHE A 761 4.53 32.90 21.20
N SER A 762 3.96 34.09 21.06
CA SER A 762 2.65 34.49 21.65
C SER A 762 1.60 34.88 20.59
N GLY A 763 1.92 34.71 19.30
CA GLY A 763 1.05 35.13 18.19
C GLY A 763 0.00 34.08 17.81
N GLU A 764 -0.60 34.30 16.65
CA GLU A 764 -1.63 33.44 16.09
C GLU A 764 -1.02 32.17 15.47
N VAL A 765 -1.68 31.04 15.68
CA VAL A 765 -1.29 29.77 15.05
C VAL A 765 -2.37 29.35 14.06
N LYS A 766 -2.01 29.28 12.78
CA LYS A 766 -2.89 28.83 11.70
C LYS A 766 -2.50 27.43 11.21
N ILE A 767 -3.50 26.58 11.01
CA ILE A 767 -3.31 25.23 10.48
C ILE A 767 -3.81 25.19 9.04
N LEU A 768 -2.88 25.19 8.10
CA LEU A 768 -3.18 25.14 6.67
C LEU A 768 -3.44 23.71 6.20
N THR A 769 -4.33 23.57 5.25
CA THR A 769 -4.58 22.27 4.59
C THR A 769 -4.97 22.47 3.12
N ALA A 770 -4.89 21.39 2.33
CA ALA A 770 -5.27 21.36 0.92
C ALA A 770 -6.40 20.33 0.66
N CYS A 771 -7.33 20.19 1.60
CA CYS A 771 -8.47 19.27 1.48
C CYS A 771 -9.70 19.82 2.21
N PRO A 772 -10.87 19.90 1.55
CA PRO A 772 -12.08 20.48 2.16
C PRO A 772 -12.58 19.65 3.36
N ALA A 773 -12.48 18.32 3.32
CA ALA A 773 -12.84 17.49 4.46
C ALA A 773 -11.86 17.69 5.65
N CYS A 774 -10.58 17.93 5.37
CA CYS A 774 -9.62 18.26 6.42
C CYS A 774 -9.87 19.64 7.00
N LEU A 775 -10.21 20.63 6.18
CA LEU A 775 -10.60 21.95 6.67
C LEU A 775 -11.77 21.85 7.66
N GLN A 776 -12.84 21.12 7.30
CA GLN A 776 -13.97 20.88 8.20
C GLN A 776 -13.53 20.19 9.50
N GLY A 777 -12.67 19.16 9.41
CA GLY A 777 -12.20 18.44 10.57
C GLY A 777 -11.31 19.26 11.49
N LEU A 778 -10.40 20.03 10.93
CA LEU A 778 -9.49 20.91 11.68
C LEU A 778 -10.21 22.07 12.33
N SER A 779 -11.18 22.67 11.65
CA SER A 779 -11.98 23.78 12.21
C SER A 779 -12.78 23.38 13.46
N ARG A 780 -13.04 22.09 13.67
CA ARG A 780 -13.67 21.57 14.91
C ARG A 780 -12.79 21.73 16.16
N TYR A 781 -11.50 21.99 15.97
CA TYR A 781 -10.55 22.16 17.09
C TYR A 781 -10.29 23.61 17.44
N ASN A 782 -10.70 24.58 16.59
CA ASN A 782 -10.36 26.00 16.75
C ASN A 782 -10.57 26.52 18.16
N ASP A 783 -11.78 26.29 18.74
CA ASP A 783 -12.09 26.73 20.08
C ASP A 783 -11.29 26.02 21.17
N ALA A 784 -11.03 24.71 21.00
CA ALA A 784 -10.37 23.89 22.02
C ALA A 784 -8.84 24.09 22.04
N THR A 785 -8.26 24.42 20.91
CA THR A 785 -6.80 24.60 20.75
C THR A 785 -6.40 26.09 20.58
N GLN A 786 -7.38 26.99 20.40
CA GLN A 786 -7.14 28.39 20.06
C GLN A 786 -6.20 28.52 18.86
N THR A 787 -6.52 27.77 17.79
CA THR A 787 -5.85 27.84 16.49
C THR A 787 -6.88 28.10 15.42
N GLU A 788 -6.49 28.64 14.28
CA GLU A 788 -7.37 28.81 13.14
C GLU A 788 -7.03 27.79 12.05
N ALA A 789 -8.03 27.08 11.52
CA ALA A 789 -7.85 26.22 10.35
C ALA A 789 -8.22 26.97 9.07
N GLU A 790 -7.33 26.92 8.06
CA GLU A 790 -7.55 27.57 6.79
C GLU A 790 -7.14 26.68 5.60
N PHE A 791 -7.73 26.94 4.46
CA PHE A 791 -7.31 26.30 3.22
C PHE A 791 -6.13 27.06 2.61
N LEU A 792 -5.07 26.38 2.22
CA LEU A 792 -3.81 27.00 1.79
C LEU A 792 -4.03 28.07 0.70
N VAL A 793 -4.77 27.76 -0.38
CA VAL A 793 -5.01 28.74 -1.45
C VAL A 793 -5.89 29.93 -1.03
N VAL A 794 -6.74 29.77 -0.01
CA VAL A 794 -7.53 30.87 0.55
C VAL A 794 -6.63 31.83 1.32
N GLU A 795 -5.73 31.29 2.12
CA GLU A 795 -4.72 32.09 2.82
C GLU A 795 -3.81 32.83 1.83
N MET A 796 -3.38 32.14 0.76
CA MET A 796 -2.57 32.74 -0.31
C MET A 796 -3.31 33.91 -0.99
N ALA A 797 -4.59 33.72 -1.35
CA ALA A 797 -5.38 34.82 -1.94
C ALA A 797 -5.53 36.01 -0.99
N ARG A 798 -5.73 35.75 0.31
CA ARG A 798 -5.82 36.78 1.35
C ARG A 798 -4.50 37.54 1.53
N LEU A 799 -3.38 36.85 1.51
CA LEU A 799 -2.05 37.45 1.63
C LEU A 799 -1.69 38.31 0.42
N GLN A 800 -2.03 37.83 -0.77
CA GLN A 800 -1.64 38.51 -2.00
C GLN A 800 -2.53 39.67 -2.36
N TYR A 801 -3.85 39.58 -2.08
CA TYR A 801 -4.86 40.58 -2.51
C TYR A 801 -5.58 41.27 -1.36
N GLY A 802 -5.18 41.02 -0.11
CA GLY A 802 -5.75 41.63 1.09
C GLY A 802 -7.08 41.02 1.52
N LYS A 803 -7.68 41.57 2.57
CA LYS A 803 -8.90 41.03 3.19
C LYS A 803 -10.13 41.11 2.25
N ASN A 804 -10.14 42.04 1.30
CA ASN A 804 -11.23 42.25 0.34
C ASN A 804 -11.06 41.46 -0.96
N TRP A 805 -10.10 40.49 -1.05
CA TRP A 805 -9.79 39.74 -2.26
C TRP A 805 -11.02 39.17 -2.97
N LEU A 806 -12.02 38.68 -2.22
CA LEU A 806 -13.22 38.05 -2.79
C LEU A 806 -14.21 39.06 -3.37
N PRO A 807 -14.64 40.13 -2.64
CA PRO A 807 -15.44 41.22 -3.24
C PRO A 807 -14.79 41.83 -4.46
N ASP A 808 -13.48 42.10 -4.43
CA ASP A 808 -12.73 42.68 -5.53
C ASP A 808 -12.72 41.75 -6.76
N PHE A 809 -12.41 40.49 -6.56
CA PHE A 809 -12.49 39.48 -7.64
C PHE A 809 -13.89 39.38 -8.27
N LEU A 810 -14.94 39.29 -7.45
CA LEU A 810 -16.33 39.24 -7.95
C LEU A 810 -16.72 40.50 -8.74
N HIS A 811 -16.25 41.64 -8.31
CA HIS A 811 -16.47 42.92 -9.00
C HIS A 811 -15.77 42.93 -10.37
N ASP A 812 -14.49 42.53 -10.41
CA ASP A 812 -13.71 42.54 -11.63
C ASP A 812 -14.24 41.57 -12.68
N VAL A 813 -14.53 40.33 -12.24
CA VAL A 813 -15.06 39.30 -13.13
C VAL A 813 -16.45 39.64 -13.65
N SER A 814 -17.27 40.40 -12.87
CA SER A 814 -18.61 40.81 -13.33
C SER A 814 -18.58 41.84 -14.47
N LYS A 815 -17.42 42.47 -14.73
CA LYS A 815 -17.20 43.50 -15.76
C LYS A 815 -16.59 42.93 -17.05
N ASP A 816 -17.19 41.89 -17.64
CA ASP A 816 -16.71 41.20 -18.85
C ASP A 816 -15.62 40.15 -18.62
N GLY A 817 -15.43 39.67 -17.34
CA GLY A 817 -14.46 38.62 -17.05
C GLY A 817 -14.95 37.17 -17.27
N ILE A 818 -16.21 36.97 -17.72
CA ILE A 818 -16.80 35.66 -18.00
C ILE A 818 -17.33 35.61 -19.42
N GLU A 819 -16.82 34.68 -20.19
CA GLU A 819 -17.37 34.31 -21.50
C GLU A 819 -18.18 33.02 -21.38
N HIS A 820 -19.32 32.97 -22.06
CA HIS A 820 -20.20 31.81 -22.09
C HIS A 820 -20.21 31.19 -23.48
N VAL A 821 -19.82 29.91 -23.59
CA VAL A 821 -19.81 29.17 -24.86
C VAL A 821 -20.85 28.04 -24.77
N LEU A 822 -21.73 27.91 -25.75
CA LEU A 822 -22.75 26.85 -25.84
C LEU A 822 -22.08 25.51 -26.06
N VAL A 823 -22.50 24.46 -25.32
CA VAL A 823 -21.95 23.08 -25.39
C VAL A 823 -23.03 22.04 -25.63
#